data_78faf605f49f333567c3dce884a71eee
#
_entry.id   78faf605f49f333567c3dce884a71eee
#
_cell.length_a   1.000
_cell.length_b   1.000
_cell.length_c   1.000
_cell.angle_alpha   90.00
_cell.angle_beta   90.00
_cell.angle_gamma   90.00
#
_symmetry.space_group_name_H-M   'P 1'
#
loop_
_entity.id
_entity.type
_entity.pdbx_description
1 polymer ?
#
loop_
_entity_poly.entity_id
_entity_poly.type
_entity_poly.pdbx_seq_one_letter_code
_entity_poly.pdbx_strand_id
1 'polypeptide(L)'
;MSDVRVIIQRDSEREERVVTPGTTAAELFAGERSIVAARVGGELKDLAYAVQDGEEVEPVEISSEDGLNILRHSTAHVMAQAVQELFPDAKLGIGPPIKDGFYYDFDVKEPFTPEDIKRIEKKMQEIQKRGQRFSRRVTTDDDARVELADEPYKLELIGLKGNAAQAADGADAEVGSGELTIYDNLDAKTGDLCWKDLCRGPHLPTTRNIPAFKLMRSAAAYWRGSEKNPQLQRIYGTAWPTKDELKAYLDFLVEAEKRDHRKLGAELDLFSFPEELGPGLAVFHPKGGVIRKVMEDYSRRRHEVSGYEFVNTPHISKEHLFEISGHLPHYADGMFPPIQFDEQNYRLKAMNCPMHNLIFKSRGRSYRELPLRLFEFGTVYRYEKSGVVHGLTRSRGFTQDDSHIYCTKEQMPQELDTLLTFVLDLLRDYGLTEFELELSTRDDSDKFIGTDEDWAEATEALRQAAEKQNLPLVPDPGGAAYYGPKISVQAKDAIGRSWQMSTLQVDFNQPKRFGLEYTAADGSRQQPVMLHRALFGSIERFFGVLLEHYAGAFPAWLAPVQAVGIPIGDAHIPYLEAFAEKARAQGLRVEVDASSDRMQKKIRNQQKAKVPFMVIAGDEDMNAGSVSFRYRDGSQENGIPVDEAIAKIAKVVEERAQV
;
A
#
# COMPACT_ATOMS: atom_id res chain seq x y z
N MET A 1 37.62 -37.40 18.16
CA MET A 1 36.47 -36.86 17.39
C MET A 1 37.08 -36.10 16.22
N SER A 2 36.64 -36.36 15.00
CA SER A 2 37.16 -35.66 13.83
C SER A 2 36.69 -34.21 13.85
N ASP A 3 37.59 -33.28 13.52
CA ASP A 3 37.25 -31.87 13.38
C ASP A 3 36.12 -31.67 12.36
N VAL A 4 35.30 -30.63 12.55
CA VAL A 4 34.15 -30.24 11.72
C VAL A 4 34.60 -29.14 10.76
N ARG A 5 34.36 -29.30 9.46
CA ARG A 5 34.65 -28.28 8.43
C ARG A 5 33.37 -27.55 8.09
N VAL A 6 33.38 -26.24 8.23
CA VAL A 6 32.27 -25.38 7.85
C VAL A 6 32.70 -24.35 6.82
N ILE A 7 31.78 -23.93 5.99
CA ILE A 7 32.01 -22.92 4.97
C ILE A 7 31.26 -21.67 5.40
N ILE A 8 31.96 -20.61 5.74
CA ILE A 8 31.37 -19.33 6.06
C ILE A 8 31.19 -18.55 4.78
N GLN A 9 29.96 -18.22 4.43
CA GLN A 9 29.60 -17.44 3.26
C GLN A 9 29.27 -16.01 3.68
N ARG A 10 29.93 -15.01 3.08
CA ARG A 10 29.64 -13.57 3.27
C ARG A 10 29.63 -12.92 1.89
N ASP A 11 28.46 -12.50 1.42
CA ASP A 11 28.27 -11.93 0.07
C ASP A 11 28.97 -12.79 -1.00
N SER A 12 30.10 -12.31 -1.54
CA SER A 12 30.90 -13.01 -2.56
C SER A 12 32.13 -13.75 -1.98
N GLU A 13 32.38 -13.65 -0.68
CA GLU A 13 33.54 -14.28 -0.02
C GLU A 13 33.14 -15.60 0.63
N ARG A 14 34.01 -16.61 0.44
CA ARG A 14 33.81 -17.96 0.97
C ARG A 14 35.06 -18.38 1.73
N GLU A 15 34.88 -18.61 3.05
CA GLU A 15 35.95 -19.00 3.97
C GLU A 15 35.70 -20.42 4.49
N GLU A 16 36.64 -21.35 4.25
CA GLU A 16 36.56 -22.66 4.90
C GLU A 16 37.23 -22.59 6.29
N ARG A 17 36.53 -23.01 7.33
CA ARG A 17 36.99 -23.00 8.70
C ARG A 17 36.86 -24.39 9.34
N VAL A 18 37.93 -24.83 9.99
CA VAL A 18 37.94 -26.08 10.75
C VAL A 18 37.68 -25.75 12.22
N VAL A 19 36.68 -26.40 12.81
CA VAL A 19 36.26 -26.15 14.19
C VAL A 19 36.06 -27.46 14.97
N THR A 20 35.97 -27.37 16.29
CA THR A 20 35.73 -28.55 17.13
C THR A 20 34.26 -28.98 17.06
N PRO A 21 33.93 -30.28 17.19
CA PRO A 21 32.54 -30.73 17.27
C PRO A 21 31.77 -30.04 18.40
N GLY A 22 30.56 -29.57 18.08
CA GLY A 22 29.71 -28.82 19.01
C GLY A 22 29.94 -27.31 19.03
N THR A 23 30.85 -26.78 18.15
CA THR A 23 30.99 -25.33 17.96
C THR A 23 29.67 -24.75 17.49
N THR A 24 29.22 -23.67 18.12
CA THR A 24 27.98 -22.99 17.79
C THR A 24 28.18 -21.87 16.76
N ALA A 25 27.13 -21.47 16.08
CA ALA A 25 27.16 -20.30 15.20
C ALA A 25 27.59 -19.03 15.97
N ALA A 26 27.25 -18.89 17.24
CA ALA A 26 27.71 -17.79 18.10
C ALA A 26 29.24 -17.76 18.25
N GLU A 27 29.87 -18.92 18.33
CA GLU A 27 31.32 -19.02 18.44
C GLU A 27 32.02 -18.76 17.10
N LEU A 28 31.38 -19.12 15.97
CA LEU A 28 31.89 -18.77 14.61
C LEU A 28 31.95 -17.26 14.40
N PHE A 29 30.96 -16.52 14.92
CA PHE A 29 30.83 -15.07 14.77
C PHE A 29 31.17 -14.31 16.07
N ALA A 30 32.03 -14.90 16.91
CA ALA A 30 32.42 -14.31 18.18
C ALA A 30 33.04 -12.90 18.00
N GLY A 31 32.47 -11.91 18.69
CA GLY A 31 32.87 -10.49 18.61
C GLY A 31 32.06 -9.64 17.65
N GLU A 32 31.26 -10.22 16.78
CA GLU A 32 30.42 -9.52 15.82
C GLU A 32 28.99 -9.32 16.38
N ARG A 33 28.80 -8.23 17.11
CA ARG A 33 27.53 -7.97 17.86
C ARG A 33 26.34 -7.68 16.97
N SER A 34 26.55 -7.33 15.71
CA SER A 34 25.47 -7.11 14.74
C SER A 34 24.84 -8.41 14.24
N ILE A 35 25.54 -9.55 14.37
CA ILE A 35 25.03 -10.84 13.94
C ILE A 35 24.11 -11.39 15.03
N VAL A 36 22.87 -11.73 14.64
CA VAL A 36 21.80 -12.17 15.54
C VAL A 36 21.29 -13.58 15.28
N ALA A 37 21.58 -14.14 14.11
CA ALA A 37 21.25 -15.50 13.70
C ALA A 37 22.24 -15.98 12.64
N ALA A 38 22.09 -17.22 12.20
CA ALA A 38 22.83 -17.79 11.07
C ALA A 38 21.85 -18.42 10.08
N ARG A 39 22.17 -18.35 8.79
CA ARG A 39 21.49 -19.13 7.75
C ARG A 39 22.38 -20.34 7.46
N VAL A 40 21.85 -21.54 7.64
CA VAL A 40 22.54 -22.81 7.47
C VAL A 40 21.79 -23.65 6.45
N GLY A 41 22.44 -23.93 5.32
CA GLY A 41 21.80 -24.68 4.23
C GLY A 41 20.50 -24.02 3.71
N GLY A 42 20.41 -22.68 3.74
CA GLY A 42 19.24 -21.90 3.35
C GLY A 42 18.21 -21.66 4.46
N GLU A 43 18.30 -22.33 5.61
CA GLU A 43 17.39 -22.18 6.74
C GLU A 43 17.93 -21.26 7.83
N LEU A 44 17.09 -20.41 8.39
CA LEU A 44 17.44 -19.57 9.54
C LEU A 44 17.52 -20.39 10.83
N LYS A 45 18.63 -20.24 11.56
CA LYS A 45 18.92 -20.93 12.82
C LYS A 45 19.35 -19.93 13.90
N ASP A 46 19.04 -20.25 15.16
CA ASP A 46 19.56 -19.50 16.30
C ASP A 46 21.10 -19.54 16.35
N LEU A 47 21.72 -18.51 16.91
CA LEU A 47 23.18 -18.54 17.15
C LEU A 47 23.63 -19.67 18.08
N ALA A 48 22.70 -20.26 18.85
CA ALA A 48 22.99 -21.45 19.68
C ALA A 48 23.07 -22.76 18.86
N TYR A 49 22.77 -22.74 17.58
CA TYR A 49 22.87 -23.91 16.70
C TYR A 49 24.31 -24.41 16.61
N ALA A 50 24.52 -25.70 16.89
CA ALA A 50 25.82 -26.37 16.75
C ALA A 50 26.02 -26.82 15.31
N VAL A 51 27.00 -26.23 14.63
CA VAL A 51 27.26 -26.48 13.22
C VAL A 51 27.79 -27.89 12.96
N GLN A 52 27.44 -28.44 11.80
CA GLN A 52 27.79 -29.81 11.39
C GLN A 52 28.85 -29.79 10.27
N ASP A 53 29.48 -30.95 10.04
CA ASP A 53 30.51 -31.09 9.01
C ASP A 53 29.93 -30.88 7.59
N GLY A 54 30.58 -30.01 6.82
CA GLY A 54 30.20 -29.67 5.46
C GLY A 54 29.12 -28.62 5.32
N GLU A 55 28.59 -28.06 6.43
CA GLU A 55 27.58 -27.02 6.35
C GLU A 55 28.13 -25.68 5.85
N GLU A 56 27.29 -24.99 5.05
CA GLU A 56 27.45 -23.61 4.64
C GLU A 56 26.68 -22.71 5.60
N VAL A 57 27.37 -21.73 6.17
CA VAL A 57 26.86 -20.87 7.26
C VAL A 57 27.00 -19.40 6.87
N GLU A 58 25.90 -18.71 6.74
CA GLU A 58 25.85 -17.27 6.47
C GLU A 58 25.45 -16.49 7.73
N PRO A 59 26.16 -15.40 8.08
CA PRO A 59 25.78 -14.54 9.19
C PRO A 59 24.52 -13.74 8.83
N VAL A 60 23.61 -13.59 9.78
CA VAL A 60 22.39 -12.75 9.64
C VAL A 60 22.55 -11.52 10.55
N GLU A 61 22.74 -10.38 9.91
CA GLU A 61 22.84 -9.10 10.62
C GLU A 61 21.49 -8.58 11.07
N ILE A 62 21.44 -7.91 12.22
CA ILE A 62 20.21 -7.34 12.81
C ILE A 62 19.53 -6.30 11.91
N SER A 63 20.31 -5.62 11.04
CA SER A 63 19.84 -4.63 10.08
C SER A 63 19.30 -5.23 8.78
N SER A 64 19.56 -6.50 8.51
CA SER A 64 18.99 -7.22 7.36
C SER A 64 17.50 -7.45 7.54
N GLU A 65 16.80 -7.78 6.46
CA GLU A 65 15.36 -8.09 6.50
C GLU A 65 15.06 -9.24 7.48
N ASP A 66 15.81 -10.34 7.39
CA ASP A 66 15.67 -11.46 8.32
C ASP A 66 16.02 -11.07 9.75
N GLY A 67 17.10 -10.30 9.95
CA GLY A 67 17.49 -9.82 11.26
C GLY A 67 16.45 -8.91 11.92
N LEU A 68 15.81 -8.03 11.13
CA LEU A 68 14.69 -7.21 11.59
C LEU A 68 13.46 -8.05 11.96
N ASN A 69 13.16 -9.09 11.19
CA ASN A 69 12.06 -10.00 11.50
C ASN A 69 12.35 -10.77 12.80
N ILE A 70 13.57 -11.25 13.01
CA ILE A 70 13.99 -11.93 14.24
C ILE A 70 13.95 -10.97 15.44
N LEU A 71 14.38 -9.72 15.29
CA LEU A 71 14.31 -8.69 16.33
C LEU A 71 12.85 -8.43 16.74
N ARG A 72 11.97 -8.22 15.75
CA ARG A 72 10.54 -7.94 15.95
C ARG A 72 9.83 -9.12 16.60
N HIS A 73 10.09 -10.34 16.13
CA HIS A 73 9.55 -11.57 16.70
C HIS A 73 10.00 -11.77 18.16
N SER A 74 11.29 -11.60 18.46
CA SER A 74 11.80 -11.69 19.82
C SER A 74 11.21 -10.61 20.73
N THR A 75 10.95 -9.43 20.20
CA THR A 75 10.31 -8.34 20.94
C THR A 75 8.83 -8.65 21.21
N ALA A 76 8.13 -9.31 20.28
CA ALA A 76 6.77 -9.80 20.49
C ALA A 76 6.69 -10.81 21.64
N HIS A 77 7.66 -11.73 21.76
CA HIS A 77 7.75 -12.66 22.87
C HIS A 77 7.99 -11.95 24.22
N VAL A 78 8.87 -10.94 24.25
CA VAL A 78 9.06 -10.12 25.46
C VAL A 78 7.79 -9.38 25.85
N MET A 79 6.99 -8.94 24.88
CA MET A 79 5.68 -8.34 25.13
C MET A 79 4.70 -9.37 25.70
N ALA A 80 4.64 -10.58 25.13
CA ALA A 80 3.78 -11.65 25.62
C ALA A 80 4.11 -12.03 27.07
N GLN A 81 5.39 -12.20 27.40
CA GLN A 81 5.84 -12.40 28.77
C GLN A 81 5.43 -11.23 29.68
N ALA A 82 5.61 -9.99 29.25
CA ALA A 82 5.26 -8.80 30.04
C ALA A 82 3.75 -8.74 30.32
N VAL A 83 2.93 -9.11 29.32
CA VAL A 83 1.47 -9.17 29.50
C VAL A 83 1.11 -10.25 30.52
N GLN A 84 1.61 -11.47 30.41
CA GLN A 84 1.29 -12.54 31.37
C GLN A 84 1.85 -12.28 32.78
N GLU A 85 3.00 -11.59 32.92
CA GLU A 85 3.50 -11.15 34.24
C GLU A 85 2.58 -10.10 34.92
N LEU A 86 1.87 -9.28 34.14
CA LEU A 86 0.95 -8.23 34.62
C LEU A 86 -0.51 -8.69 34.68
N PHE A 87 -0.89 -9.58 33.77
CA PHE A 87 -2.24 -10.13 33.60
C PHE A 87 -2.17 -11.67 33.52
N PRO A 88 -2.05 -12.38 34.63
CA PRO A 88 -1.81 -13.83 34.64
C PRO A 88 -2.91 -14.68 34.00
N ASP A 89 -4.13 -14.12 33.87
CA ASP A 89 -5.28 -14.80 33.23
C ASP A 89 -5.24 -14.66 31.69
N ALA A 90 -4.38 -13.79 31.14
CA ALA A 90 -4.30 -13.54 29.69
C ALA A 90 -3.83 -14.81 28.96
N LYS A 91 -4.57 -15.22 27.90
CA LYS A 91 -4.21 -16.35 27.04
C LYS A 91 -3.51 -15.88 25.79
N LEU A 92 -2.53 -16.64 25.35
CA LEU A 92 -1.68 -16.32 24.22
C LEU A 92 -2.33 -16.76 22.89
N GLY A 93 -2.44 -15.83 21.95
CA GLY A 93 -2.77 -16.09 20.55
C GLY A 93 -1.51 -16.32 19.71
N ILE A 94 -1.26 -15.43 18.75
CA ILE A 94 -0.08 -15.41 17.85
C ILE A 94 0.64 -14.06 17.90
N GLY A 95 1.95 -14.08 17.62
CA GLY A 95 2.83 -12.91 17.68
C GLY A 95 3.82 -12.77 16.52
N PRO A 96 3.39 -12.73 15.25
CA PRO A 96 4.31 -12.64 14.13
C PRO A 96 4.94 -11.25 13.98
N PRO A 97 6.14 -11.16 13.38
CA PRO A 97 6.65 -9.92 12.86
C PRO A 97 5.80 -9.45 11.67
N ILE A 98 5.71 -8.15 11.48
CA ILE A 98 5.08 -7.50 10.33
C ILE A 98 6.02 -6.44 9.78
N LYS A 99 5.70 -5.88 8.61
CA LYS A 99 6.45 -4.76 8.06
C LYS A 99 6.51 -3.63 9.10
N ASP A 100 7.73 -3.20 9.43
CA ASP A 100 8.06 -2.12 10.37
C ASP A 100 7.60 -2.33 11.82
N GLY A 101 7.20 -3.55 12.20
CA GLY A 101 6.75 -3.82 13.55
C GLY A 101 6.46 -5.27 13.87
N PHE A 102 5.65 -5.44 14.88
CA PHE A 102 5.13 -6.73 15.35
C PHE A 102 3.78 -6.54 16.01
N TYR A 103 3.05 -7.62 16.20
CA TYR A 103 1.91 -7.62 17.11
C TYR A 103 1.88 -8.91 17.93
N TYR A 104 1.01 -8.94 18.93
CA TYR A 104 0.65 -10.17 19.63
C TYR A 104 -0.83 -10.11 20.04
N ASP A 105 -1.53 -11.23 19.88
CA ASP A 105 -2.95 -11.37 20.20
C ASP A 105 -3.12 -12.00 21.59
N PHE A 106 -3.99 -11.42 22.40
CA PHE A 106 -4.28 -11.85 23.76
C PHE A 106 -5.77 -12.02 23.96
N ASP A 107 -6.19 -13.12 24.56
CA ASP A 107 -7.52 -13.25 25.13
C ASP A 107 -7.49 -12.73 26.58
N VAL A 108 -8.21 -11.64 26.80
CA VAL A 108 -8.31 -10.94 28.09
C VAL A 108 -9.74 -10.57 28.39
N LYS A 109 -10.11 -10.52 29.67
CA LYS A 109 -11.48 -10.19 30.10
C LYS A 109 -11.89 -8.77 29.75
N GLU A 110 -10.96 -7.83 29.87
CA GLU A 110 -11.19 -6.40 29.60
C GLU A 110 -10.18 -5.90 28.59
N PRO A 111 -10.57 -5.02 27.66
CA PRO A 111 -9.66 -4.41 26.68
C PRO A 111 -8.53 -3.64 27.37
N PHE A 112 -7.33 -3.69 26.77
CA PHE A 112 -6.19 -2.91 27.27
C PHE A 112 -6.42 -1.42 27.13
N THR A 113 -6.22 -0.68 28.21
CA THR A 113 -6.24 0.77 28.23
C THR A 113 -4.90 1.37 27.79
N PRO A 114 -4.83 2.67 27.41
CA PRO A 114 -3.56 3.36 27.15
C PRO A 114 -2.57 3.31 28.34
N GLU A 115 -3.07 3.29 29.57
CA GLU A 115 -2.28 3.13 30.79
C GLU A 115 -1.69 1.72 30.88
N ASP A 116 -2.44 0.70 30.51
CA ASP A 116 -1.93 -0.67 30.47
C ASP A 116 -0.82 -0.83 29.44
N ILE A 117 -0.96 -0.24 28.26
CA ILE A 117 0.10 -0.25 27.24
C ILE A 117 1.40 0.35 27.79
N LYS A 118 1.34 1.46 28.53
CA LYS A 118 2.52 2.06 29.18
C LYS A 118 3.11 1.15 30.27
N ARG A 119 2.26 0.47 31.06
CA ARG A 119 2.70 -0.50 32.09
C ARG A 119 3.38 -1.71 31.46
N ILE A 120 2.81 -2.25 30.38
CA ILE A 120 3.38 -3.36 29.62
C ILE A 120 4.74 -2.95 29.03
N GLU A 121 4.84 -1.80 28.38
CA GLU A 121 6.11 -1.30 27.83
C GLU A 121 7.19 -1.16 28.90
N LYS A 122 6.85 -0.63 30.08
CA LYS A 122 7.78 -0.56 31.21
C LYS A 122 8.21 -1.95 31.68
N LYS A 123 7.28 -2.91 31.75
CA LYS A 123 7.58 -4.31 32.11
C LYS A 123 8.49 -4.97 31.08
N MET A 124 8.27 -4.73 29.79
CA MET A 124 9.17 -5.19 28.73
C MET A 124 10.60 -4.65 28.91
N GLN A 125 10.76 -3.36 29.28
CA GLN A 125 12.08 -2.79 29.60
C GLN A 125 12.75 -3.46 30.81
N GLU A 126 11.97 -3.89 31.80
CA GLU A 126 12.48 -4.67 32.94
C GLU A 126 12.98 -6.04 32.47
N ILE A 127 12.19 -6.77 31.66
CA ILE A 127 12.57 -8.09 31.11
C ILE A 127 13.80 -7.97 30.20
N GLN A 128 13.86 -6.94 29.33
CA GLN A 128 15.05 -6.64 28.52
C GLN A 128 16.32 -6.53 29.39
N LYS A 129 16.25 -5.80 30.50
CA LYS A 129 17.38 -5.60 31.41
C LYS A 129 17.78 -6.87 32.18
N ARG A 130 16.84 -7.80 32.41
CA ARG A 130 17.14 -9.13 33.04
C ARG A 130 18.11 -9.92 32.14
N GLY A 131 18.08 -9.72 30.82
CA GLY A 131 18.99 -10.39 29.87
C GLY A 131 18.73 -11.89 29.79
N GLN A 132 17.47 -12.31 29.84
CA GLN A 132 17.07 -13.72 29.73
C GLN A 132 17.53 -14.29 28.39
N ARG A 133 17.93 -15.54 28.37
CA ARG A 133 18.37 -16.27 27.20
C ARG A 133 17.17 -16.94 26.54
N PHE A 134 17.01 -16.74 25.22
CA PHE A 134 16.08 -17.53 24.41
C PHE A 134 16.68 -18.90 24.13
N SER A 135 15.96 -19.97 24.47
CA SER A 135 16.43 -21.33 24.32
C SER A 135 15.39 -22.18 23.58
N ARG A 136 15.74 -22.63 22.40
CA ARG A 136 14.89 -23.49 21.57
C ARG A 136 15.01 -24.94 22.00
N ARG A 137 13.88 -25.63 22.12
CA ARG A 137 13.81 -27.09 22.29
C ARG A 137 12.75 -27.71 21.41
N VAL A 138 13.03 -28.88 20.88
CA VAL A 138 12.07 -29.72 20.15
C VAL A 138 11.18 -30.43 21.17
N THR A 139 9.90 -30.57 20.82
CA THR A 139 8.91 -31.26 21.65
C THR A 139 8.00 -32.15 20.80
N THR A 140 7.38 -33.15 21.42
CA THR A 140 6.33 -33.95 20.76
C THR A 140 4.98 -33.22 20.84
N ASP A 141 4.05 -33.57 19.94
CA ASP A 141 2.69 -33.02 19.96
C ASP A 141 1.98 -33.30 21.31
N ASP A 142 2.19 -34.49 21.90
CA ASP A 142 1.57 -34.89 23.16
C ASP A 142 2.18 -34.10 24.34
N ASP A 143 3.51 -33.99 24.39
CA ASP A 143 4.18 -33.21 25.43
C ASP A 143 3.81 -31.72 25.36
N ALA A 144 3.78 -31.15 24.15
CA ALA A 144 3.38 -29.77 23.95
C ALA A 144 1.93 -29.51 24.43
N ARG A 145 1.00 -30.43 24.15
CA ARG A 145 -0.39 -30.33 24.64
C ARG A 145 -0.50 -30.36 26.15
N VAL A 146 0.31 -31.18 26.80
CA VAL A 146 0.36 -31.24 28.27
C VAL A 146 0.95 -29.94 28.83
N GLU A 147 2.03 -29.47 28.22
CA GLU A 147 2.77 -28.33 28.74
C GLU A 147 2.05 -26.98 28.49
N LEU A 148 1.24 -26.87 27.44
CA LEU A 148 0.45 -25.71 27.06
C LEU A 148 -1.05 -25.91 27.35
N ALA A 149 -1.41 -26.79 28.29
CA ALA A 149 -2.80 -27.12 28.58
C ALA A 149 -3.67 -25.91 28.95
N ASP A 150 -3.06 -24.86 29.50
CA ASP A 150 -3.74 -23.62 29.88
C ASP A 150 -3.85 -22.58 28.71
N GLU A 151 -3.28 -22.87 27.52
CA GLU A 151 -3.24 -21.96 26.36
C GLU A 151 -4.10 -22.53 25.22
N PRO A 152 -5.43 -22.25 25.22
CA PRO A 152 -6.37 -22.88 24.29
C PRO A 152 -6.06 -22.60 22.82
N TYR A 153 -5.58 -21.40 22.49
CA TYR A 153 -5.23 -21.02 21.12
C TYR A 153 -3.96 -21.73 20.63
N LYS A 154 -2.98 -21.96 21.52
CA LYS A 154 -1.77 -22.76 21.19
C LYS A 154 -2.13 -24.23 20.96
N LEU A 155 -3.07 -24.77 21.74
CA LEU A 155 -3.60 -26.13 21.49
C LEU A 155 -4.30 -26.27 20.15
N GLU A 156 -5.06 -25.26 19.74
CA GLU A 156 -5.69 -25.21 18.40
C GLU A 156 -4.61 -25.21 17.30
N LEU A 157 -3.56 -24.36 17.43
CA LEU A 157 -2.47 -24.28 16.47
C LEU A 157 -1.73 -25.61 16.30
N ILE A 158 -1.47 -26.34 17.40
CA ILE A 158 -0.89 -27.69 17.34
C ILE A 158 -1.76 -28.62 16.49
N GLY A 159 -3.10 -28.51 16.59
CA GLY A 159 -4.05 -29.28 15.80
C GLY A 159 -4.05 -28.96 14.30
N LEU A 160 -3.52 -27.80 13.91
CA LEU A 160 -3.46 -27.34 12.51
C LEU A 160 -2.12 -27.60 11.83
N LYS A 161 -1.17 -28.18 12.53
CA LYS A 161 0.18 -28.50 12.04
C LYS A 161 0.11 -29.27 10.73
N GLY A 162 0.83 -28.78 9.72
CA GLY A 162 0.88 -29.40 8.37
C GLY A 162 -0.30 -29.11 7.46
N ASN A 163 -1.26 -28.28 7.90
CA ASN A 163 -2.44 -27.91 7.11
C ASN A 163 -2.35 -26.44 6.66
N ALA A 164 -1.39 -26.13 5.77
CA ALA A 164 -1.07 -24.78 5.28
C ALA A 164 -2.31 -24.03 4.72
N ALA A 165 -3.27 -24.75 4.14
CA ALA A 165 -4.51 -24.16 3.59
C ALA A 165 -5.47 -23.61 4.68
N GLN A 166 -5.29 -24.01 5.94
CA GLN A 166 -6.11 -23.56 7.08
C GLN A 166 -5.35 -22.62 8.03
N ALA A 167 -4.05 -22.44 7.81
CA ALA A 167 -3.20 -21.53 8.57
C ALA A 167 -3.36 -20.10 8.02
N ALA A 168 -4.47 -19.43 8.37
CA ALA A 168 -4.62 -18.00 8.10
C ALA A 168 -3.61 -17.18 8.92
N ASP A 169 -3.08 -16.13 8.31
CA ASP A 169 -2.24 -15.03 8.84
C ASP A 169 -1.45 -15.31 10.14
N GLY A 170 -0.18 -15.71 10.00
CA GLY A 170 0.77 -15.79 11.10
C GLY A 170 0.88 -17.14 11.82
N ALA A 171 0.00 -18.11 11.61
CA ALA A 171 0.07 -19.44 12.22
C ALA A 171 1.30 -20.24 11.76
N ASP A 172 1.78 -20.01 10.54
CA ASP A 172 3.01 -20.63 10.02
C ASP A 172 4.26 -20.21 10.80
N ALA A 173 4.28 -19.00 11.38
CA ALA A 173 5.36 -18.54 12.23
C ALA A 173 5.43 -19.33 13.55
N GLU A 174 4.30 -19.91 13.99
CA GLU A 174 4.18 -20.61 15.27
C GLU A 174 4.42 -22.12 15.16
N VAL A 175 3.79 -22.82 14.20
CA VAL A 175 3.79 -24.30 14.17
C VAL A 175 4.38 -24.93 12.90
N GLY A 176 4.25 -24.30 11.73
CA GLY A 176 4.73 -24.85 10.46
C GLY A 176 4.26 -26.27 10.13
N SER A 177 5.03 -26.96 9.28
CA SER A 177 4.78 -28.37 8.89
C SER A 177 5.74 -29.40 9.51
N GLY A 178 6.78 -28.91 10.22
CA GLY A 178 7.86 -29.74 10.77
C GLY A 178 7.66 -30.16 12.23
N GLU A 179 8.76 -30.38 12.95
CA GLU A 179 8.75 -30.67 14.39
C GLU A 179 8.26 -29.45 15.18
N LEU A 180 7.48 -29.69 16.23
CA LEU A 180 7.08 -28.63 17.16
C LEU A 180 8.26 -28.17 18.00
N THR A 181 8.32 -26.88 18.21
CA THR A 181 9.35 -26.28 19.07
C THR A 181 8.74 -25.31 20.08
N ILE A 182 9.34 -25.30 21.27
CA ILE A 182 9.04 -24.35 22.32
C ILE A 182 10.30 -23.50 22.54
N TYR A 183 10.10 -22.21 22.72
CA TYR A 183 11.14 -21.31 23.18
C TYR A 183 10.92 -20.96 24.65
N ASP A 184 11.96 -21.24 25.43
CA ASP A 184 12.05 -20.93 26.86
C ASP A 184 12.86 -19.63 27.04
N ASN A 185 12.32 -18.69 27.81
CA ASN A 185 13.08 -17.56 28.32
C ASN A 185 13.70 -17.97 29.65
N LEU A 186 15.01 -18.18 29.66
CA LEU A 186 15.75 -18.68 30.83
C LEU A 186 16.49 -17.54 31.52
N ASP A 187 16.49 -17.54 32.85
CA ASP A 187 17.33 -16.61 33.62
C ASP A 187 18.81 -16.82 33.24
N ALA A 188 19.52 -15.73 32.92
CA ALA A 188 20.88 -15.79 32.42
C ALA A 188 21.91 -16.34 33.47
N LYS A 189 21.60 -16.28 34.77
CA LYS A 189 22.49 -16.66 35.86
C LYS A 189 22.17 -18.04 36.41
N THR A 190 20.88 -18.32 36.66
CA THR A 190 20.42 -19.55 37.29
C THR A 190 20.04 -20.63 36.28
N GLY A 191 19.68 -20.24 35.06
CA GLY A 191 19.14 -21.13 34.04
C GLY A 191 17.67 -21.50 34.25
N ASP A 192 17.02 -20.92 35.26
CA ASP A 192 15.63 -21.22 35.59
C ASP A 192 14.69 -20.70 34.48
N LEU A 193 13.59 -21.44 34.27
CA LEU A 193 12.55 -21.06 33.35
C LEU A 193 11.78 -19.83 33.88
N CYS A 194 11.80 -18.73 33.10
CA CYS A 194 11.06 -17.52 33.40
C CYS A 194 9.72 -17.47 32.67
N TRP A 195 9.71 -17.91 31.42
CA TRP A 195 8.53 -17.91 30.55
C TRP A 195 8.78 -18.79 29.33
N LYS A 196 7.71 -19.24 28.66
CA LYS A 196 7.80 -20.07 27.44
C LYS A 196 6.66 -19.80 26.48
N ASP A 197 6.89 -20.12 25.18
CA ASP A 197 5.87 -20.07 24.16
C ASP A 197 6.11 -21.12 23.07
N LEU A 198 5.03 -21.55 22.42
CA LEU A 198 5.07 -22.36 21.19
C LEU A 198 5.51 -21.47 20.04
N CYS A 199 6.63 -21.78 19.40
CA CYS A 199 7.19 -20.95 18.35
C CYS A 199 8.25 -21.69 17.54
N ARG A 200 8.39 -21.36 16.26
CA ARG A 200 9.44 -21.91 15.39
C ARG A 200 10.77 -21.17 15.51
N GLY A 201 10.73 -19.93 15.89
CA GLY A 201 11.90 -19.05 15.88
C GLY A 201 12.39 -18.69 14.47
N PRO A 202 13.69 -18.32 14.30
CA PRO A 202 14.66 -18.14 15.38
C PRO A 202 14.44 -16.86 16.19
N HIS A 203 15.14 -16.78 17.32
CA HIS A 203 15.14 -15.61 18.19
C HIS A 203 16.53 -15.02 18.40
N LEU A 204 16.57 -13.80 18.92
CA LEU A 204 17.80 -13.18 19.42
C LEU A 204 18.43 -14.05 20.53
N PRO A 205 19.75 -13.98 20.74
CA PRO A 205 20.39 -14.75 21.80
C PRO A 205 19.84 -14.47 23.21
N THR A 206 19.56 -13.20 23.50
CA THR A 206 19.03 -12.77 24.80
C THR A 206 18.07 -11.60 24.65
N THR A 207 17.19 -11.39 25.64
CA THR A 207 16.31 -10.22 25.69
C THR A 207 17.07 -8.90 25.74
N ARG A 208 18.34 -8.88 26.19
CA ARG A 208 19.21 -7.69 26.19
C ARG A 208 19.64 -7.27 24.79
N ASN A 209 19.60 -8.18 23.82
CA ASN A 209 19.92 -7.88 22.42
C ASN A 209 18.81 -7.12 21.68
N ILE A 210 17.67 -6.82 22.32
CA ILE A 210 16.64 -5.92 21.77
C ILE A 210 17.07 -4.48 22.03
N PRO A 211 17.49 -3.71 21.00
CA PRO A 211 18.13 -2.40 21.24
C PRO A 211 17.12 -1.29 21.53
N ALA A 212 16.03 -1.25 20.74
CA ALA A 212 15.01 -0.20 20.83
C ALA A 212 13.64 -0.72 20.37
N PHE A 213 12.60 -0.42 21.14
CA PHE A 213 11.23 -0.76 20.81
C PHE A 213 10.24 0.26 21.36
N LYS A 214 9.02 0.24 20.83
CA LYS A 214 7.89 1.05 21.29
C LYS A 214 6.59 0.27 21.11
N LEU A 215 5.72 0.28 22.11
CA LEU A 215 4.33 -0.15 21.95
C LEU A 215 3.50 0.99 21.37
N MET A 216 2.66 0.68 20.38
CA MET A 216 1.95 1.69 19.60
C MET A 216 0.49 1.83 20.07
N ARG A 217 -0.28 0.76 19.96
CA ARG A 217 -1.73 0.76 20.25
C ARG A 217 -2.24 -0.64 20.52
N SER A 218 -3.44 -0.73 21.09
CA SER A 218 -4.25 -1.95 21.10
C SER A 218 -5.45 -1.81 20.16
N ALA A 219 -5.94 -2.93 19.66
CA ALA A 219 -7.15 -3.02 18.85
C ALA A 219 -7.79 -4.40 19.04
N ALA A 220 -9.11 -4.48 18.86
CA ALA A 220 -9.79 -5.76 18.77
C ALA A 220 -9.45 -6.45 17.43
N ALA A 221 -9.24 -7.75 17.47
CA ALA A 221 -8.98 -8.59 16.30
C ALA A 221 -9.66 -9.95 16.45
N TYR A 222 -10.35 -10.41 15.41
CA TYR A 222 -10.93 -11.75 15.45
C TYR A 222 -9.85 -12.81 15.30
N TRP A 223 -9.91 -13.85 16.12
CA TRP A 223 -9.00 -14.97 16.03
C TRP A 223 -8.99 -15.54 14.61
N ARG A 224 -7.79 -15.67 14.01
CA ARG A 224 -7.59 -16.14 12.64
C ARG A 224 -8.43 -15.38 11.59
N GLY A 225 -8.67 -14.08 11.82
CA GLY A 225 -9.34 -13.20 10.86
C GLY A 225 -10.82 -13.51 10.57
N SER A 226 -11.44 -14.42 11.31
CA SER A 226 -12.83 -14.82 11.11
C SER A 226 -13.77 -14.20 12.14
N GLU A 227 -14.79 -13.48 11.69
CA GLU A 227 -15.83 -12.88 12.56
C GLU A 227 -16.65 -13.93 13.36
N LYS A 228 -16.52 -15.21 12.98
CA LYS A 228 -17.17 -16.33 13.70
C LYS A 228 -16.35 -16.80 14.92
N ASN A 229 -15.10 -16.40 15.01
CA ASN A 229 -14.18 -16.76 16.09
C ASN A 229 -14.17 -15.72 17.20
N PRO A 230 -13.64 -16.06 18.39
CA PRO A 230 -13.50 -15.10 19.49
C PRO A 230 -12.74 -13.83 19.09
N GLN A 231 -13.16 -12.71 19.68
CA GLN A 231 -12.49 -11.43 19.50
C GLN A 231 -11.39 -11.27 20.56
N LEU A 232 -10.15 -11.21 20.13
CA LEU A 232 -8.96 -11.02 20.96
C LEU A 232 -8.55 -9.54 21.01
N GLN A 233 -7.64 -9.22 21.92
CA GLN A 233 -6.98 -7.91 21.98
C GLN A 233 -5.59 -8.01 21.37
N ARG A 234 -5.37 -7.27 20.29
CA ARG A 234 -4.09 -7.20 19.58
C ARG A 234 -3.31 -5.98 20.03
N ILE A 235 -2.09 -6.16 20.53
CA ILE A 235 -1.17 -5.07 20.84
C ILE A 235 -0.16 -4.97 19.70
N TYR A 236 -0.03 -3.78 19.11
CA TYR A 236 0.97 -3.46 18.10
C TYR A 236 2.19 -2.80 18.72
N GLY A 237 3.36 -3.19 18.25
CA GLY A 237 4.63 -2.58 18.59
C GLY A 237 5.56 -2.46 17.40
N THR A 238 6.67 -1.76 17.60
CA THR A 238 7.75 -1.64 16.62
C THR A 238 9.10 -1.83 17.32
N ALA A 239 10.09 -2.40 16.60
CA ALA A 239 11.45 -2.58 17.11
C ALA A 239 12.48 -2.31 16.01
N TRP A 240 13.58 -1.69 16.41
CA TRP A 240 14.61 -1.17 15.51
C TRP A 240 16.02 -1.46 16.04
N PRO A 241 17.03 -1.60 15.16
CA PRO A 241 18.41 -1.89 15.55
C PRO A 241 19.04 -0.79 16.39
N THR A 242 18.56 0.44 16.29
CA THR A 242 19.06 1.58 17.09
C THR A 242 17.93 2.46 17.60
N LYS A 243 18.23 3.26 18.62
CA LYS A 243 17.31 4.29 19.14
C LYS A 243 17.05 5.41 18.14
N ASP A 244 18.04 5.72 17.31
CA ASP A 244 17.92 6.77 16.29
C ASP A 244 16.99 6.34 15.16
N GLU A 245 17.08 5.08 14.71
CA GLU A 245 16.15 4.51 13.74
C GLU A 245 14.71 4.45 14.29
N LEU A 246 14.55 4.01 15.55
CA LEU A 246 13.24 4.05 16.21
C LEU A 246 12.69 5.48 16.25
N LYS A 247 13.53 6.45 16.61
CA LYS A 247 13.12 7.87 16.64
C LYS A 247 12.72 8.35 15.25
N ALA A 248 13.53 8.07 14.23
CA ALA A 248 13.23 8.44 12.84
C ALA A 248 11.90 7.84 12.38
N TYR A 249 11.63 6.58 12.72
CA TYR A 249 10.36 5.94 12.40
C TYR A 249 9.16 6.58 13.13
N LEU A 250 9.31 6.93 14.40
CA LEU A 250 8.24 7.62 15.15
C LEU A 250 7.98 9.03 14.61
N ASP A 251 9.03 9.75 14.25
CA ASP A 251 8.92 11.08 13.61
C ASP A 251 8.23 10.97 12.23
N PHE A 252 8.57 9.93 11.46
CA PHE A 252 7.89 9.58 10.20
C PHE A 252 6.40 9.32 10.39
N LEU A 253 6.00 8.57 11.42
CA LEU A 253 4.59 8.31 11.72
C LEU A 253 3.82 9.59 12.08
N VAL A 254 4.44 10.48 12.85
CA VAL A 254 3.86 11.80 13.19
C VAL A 254 3.66 12.64 11.93
N GLU A 255 4.62 12.60 11.01
CA GLU A 255 4.50 13.33 9.74
C GLU A 255 3.42 12.70 8.83
N ALA A 256 3.34 11.36 8.78
CA ALA A 256 2.30 10.65 8.05
C ALA A 256 0.88 10.97 8.58
N GLU A 257 0.72 11.07 9.90
CA GLU A 257 -0.57 11.43 10.52
C GLU A 257 -0.99 12.87 10.18
N LYS A 258 -0.04 13.82 10.12
CA LYS A 258 -0.33 15.19 9.69
C LYS A 258 -0.80 15.27 8.24
N ARG A 259 -0.37 14.32 7.40
CA ARG A 259 -0.70 14.25 5.98
C ARG A 259 -1.93 13.39 5.68
N ASP A 260 -2.54 12.75 6.69
CA ASP A 260 -3.71 11.89 6.50
C ASP A 260 -4.80 12.62 5.69
N HIS A 261 -5.16 12.05 4.54
CA HIS A 261 -6.11 12.65 3.61
C HIS A 261 -7.49 12.89 4.22
N ARG A 262 -7.91 12.08 5.20
CA ARG A 262 -9.19 12.24 5.90
C ARG A 262 -9.21 13.52 6.73
N LYS A 263 -8.09 13.81 7.41
CA LYS A 263 -7.91 15.03 8.19
C LYS A 263 -7.79 16.25 7.29
N LEU A 264 -6.90 16.19 6.31
CA LEU A 264 -6.70 17.29 5.35
C LEU A 264 -7.96 17.56 4.52
N GLY A 265 -8.70 16.51 4.13
CA GLY A 265 -9.94 16.62 3.40
C GLY A 265 -11.01 17.40 4.17
N ALA A 266 -11.14 17.14 5.47
CA ALA A 266 -12.03 17.88 6.35
C ALA A 266 -11.54 19.33 6.60
N GLU A 267 -10.26 19.52 6.90
CA GLU A 267 -9.67 20.84 7.16
C GLU A 267 -9.75 21.79 5.94
N LEU A 268 -9.62 21.24 4.73
CA LEU A 268 -9.66 22.00 3.47
C LEU A 268 -11.03 21.98 2.79
N ASP A 269 -12.03 21.36 3.41
CA ASP A 269 -13.40 21.23 2.89
C ASP A 269 -13.45 20.60 1.48
N LEU A 270 -12.79 19.44 1.32
CA LEU A 270 -12.67 18.77 0.01
C LEU A 270 -13.68 17.65 -0.17
N PHE A 271 -13.92 16.86 0.85
CA PHE A 271 -14.85 15.71 0.84
C PHE A 271 -15.26 15.29 2.26
N SER A 272 -16.30 14.49 2.34
CA SER A 272 -16.78 13.87 3.59
C SER A 272 -17.27 12.45 3.36
N PHE A 273 -17.50 11.72 4.46
CA PHE A 273 -18.10 10.38 4.49
C PHE A 273 -19.33 10.42 5.39
N PRO A 274 -20.49 10.91 4.89
CA PRO A 274 -21.73 10.97 5.69
C PRO A 274 -22.17 9.57 6.12
N GLU A 275 -22.61 9.44 7.37
CA GLU A 275 -23.06 8.16 7.93
C GLU A 275 -24.28 7.63 7.18
N GLU A 276 -25.13 8.53 6.68
CA GLU A 276 -26.33 8.21 5.92
C GLU A 276 -26.06 7.47 4.60
N LEU A 277 -24.86 7.62 4.03
CA LEU A 277 -24.45 6.88 2.83
C LEU A 277 -23.83 5.53 3.15
N GLY A 278 -23.34 5.38 4.37
CA GLY A 278 -22.59 4.20 4.77
C GLY A 278 -21.08 4.27 4.45
N PRO A 279 -20.30 3.34 5.04
CA PRO A 279 -18.84 3.37 4.96
C PRO A 279 -18.32 3.10 3.55
N GLY A 280 -17.26 3.81 3.16
CA GLY A 280 -16.58 3.62 1.89
C GLY A 280 -17.24 4.31 0.69
N LEU A 281 -18.14 5.29 0.95
CA LEU A 281 -18.78 6.11 -0.08
C LEU A 281 -18.49 7.58 0.22
N ALA A 282 -17.67 8.21 -0.62
CA ALA A 282 -17.26 9.60 -0.45
C ALA A 282 -18.19 10.58 -1.15
N VAL A 283 -18.40 11.74 -0.51
CA VAL A 283 -19.05 12.91 -1.13
C VAL A 283 -17.98 13.98 -1.32
N PHE A 284 -17.74 14.39 -2.56
CA PHE A 284 -16.83 15.50 -2.86
C PHE A 284 -17.57 16.84 -2.71
N HIS A 285 -17.00 17.73 -1.91
CA HIS A 285 -17.46 19.11 -1.76
C HIS A 285 -17.01 19.97 -2.95
N PRO A 286 -17.50 21.21 -3.12
CA PRO A 286 -17.20 22.01 -4.32
C PRO A 286 -15.71 22.13 -4.64
N LYS A 287 -14.85 22.36 -3.64
CA LYS A 287 -13.39 22.45 -3.84
C LYS A 287 -12.78 21.12 -4.25
N GLY A 288 -13.18 20.03 -3.60
CA GLY A 288 -12.76 18.68 -3.98
C GLY A 288 -13.26 18.29 -5.37
N GLY A 289 -14.49 18.66 -5.70
CA GLY A 289 -15.08 18.47 -7.03
C GLY A 289 -14.30 19.19 -8.14
N VAL A 290 -13.79 20.39 -7.87
CA VAL A 290 -12.92 21.13 -8.80
C VAL A 290 -11.60 20.39 -9.03
N ILE A 291 -10.93 19.94 -7.96
CA ILE A 291 -9.67 19.18 -8.10
C ILE A 291 -9.91 17.90 -8.90
N ARG A 292 -10.95 17.13 -8.55
CA ARG A 292 -11.34 15.92 -9.27
C ARG A 292 -11.58 16.19 -10.76
N LYS A 293 -12.35 17.25 -11.07
CA LYS A 293 -12.61 17.68 -12.47
C LYS A 293 -11.32 17.98 -13.21
N VAL A 294 -10.40 18.73 -12.60
CA VAL A 294 -9.11 19.09 -13.22
C VAL A 294 -8.27 17.85 -13.49
N MET A 295 -8.23 16.91 -12.54
CA MET A 295 -7.55 15.61 -12.72
C MET A 295 -8.13 14.83 -13.89
N GLU A 296 -9.46 14.68 -13.95
CA GLU A 296 -10.14 13.95 -15.02
C GLU A 296 -9.96 14.62 -16.38
N ASP A 297 -10.11 15.94 -16.47
CA ASP A 297 -9.96 16.69 -17.72
C ASP A 297 -8.53 16.61 -18.27
N TYR A 298 -7.52 16.66 -17.40
CA TYR A 298 -6.14 16.48 -17.81
C TYR A 298 -5.89 15.07 -18.33
N SER A 299 -6.34 14.06 -17.60
CA SER A 299 -6.24 12.67 -18.03
C SER A 299 -6.95 12.42 -19.36
N ARG A 300 -8.18 12.95 -19.55
CA ARG A 300 -8.91 12.85 -20.84
C ARG A 300 -8.09 13.39 -22.00
N ARG A 301 -7.56 14.61 -21.88
CA ARG A 301 -6.73 15.20 -22.96
C ARG A 301 -5.51 14.34 -23.30
N ARG A 302 -4.83 13.77 -22.28
CA ARG A 302 -3.67 12.90 -22.50
C ARG A 302 -4.08 11.60 -23.23
N HIS A 303 -5.22 11.00 -22.87
CA HIS A 303 -5.75 9.82 -23.54
C HIS A 303 -6.16 10.11 -24.99
N GLU A 304 -6.85 11.22 -25.21
CA GLU A 304 -7.27 11.64 -26.57
C GLU A 304 -6.09 11.78 -27.52
N VAL A 305 -5.04 12.49 -27.09
CA VAL A 305 -3.80 12.63 -27.87
C VAL A 305 -3.10 11.29 -28.13
N SER A 306 -3.25 10.33 -27.22
CA SER A 306 -2.68 8.98 -27.33
C SER A 306 -3.56 7.98 -28.10
N GLY A 307 -4.64 8.45 -28.74
CA GLY A 307 -5.50 7.67 -29.63
C GLY A 307 -6.46 6.71 -28.93
N TYR A 308 -6.92 7.07 -27.72
CA TYR A 308 -7.97 6.31 -27.02
C TYR A 308 -9.35 6.77 -27.45
N GLU A 309 -10.27 5.81 -27.59
CA GLU A 309 -11.68 6.04 -27.87
C GLU A 309 -12.50 6.02 -26.57
N PHE A 310 -13.26 7.10 -26.34
CA PHE A 310 -14.06 7.24 -25.11
C PHE A 310 -15.35 6.46 -25.21
N VAL A 311 -15.62 5.68 -24.16
CA VAL A 311 -16.85 4.90 -24.02
C VAL A 311 -17.51 5.19 -22.66
N ASN A 312 -18.76 4.76 -22.49
CA ASN A 312 -19.48 4.84 -21.23
C ASN A 312 -20.35 3.60 -21.08
N THR A 313 -20.27 2.95 -19.92
CA THR A 313 -20.97 1.70 -19.66
C THR A 313 -21.88 1.79 -18.43
N PRO A 314 -23.01 1.05 -18.41
CA PRO A 314 -23.97 1.12 -17.32
C PRO A 314 -23.40 0.56 -16.02
N HIS A 315 -23.94 1.00 -14.88
CA HIS A 315 -23.51 0.60 -13.54
C HIS A 315 -24.03 -0.78 -13.13
N ILE A 316 -25.12 -1.24 -13.74
CA ILE A 316 -25.73 -2.53 -13.47
C ILE A 316 -25.87 -3.35 -14.75
N SER A 317 -25.82 -4.66 -14.62
CA SER A 317 -26.08 -5.58 -15.72
C SER A 317 -26.68 -6.88 -15.19
N LYS A 318 -27.21 -7.71 -16.13
CA LYS A 318 -27.62 -9.08 -15.79
C LYS A 318 -26.42 -9.85 -15.24
N GLU A 319 -26.65 -10.65 -14.21
CA GLU A 319 -25.65 -11.49 -13.54
C GLU A 319 -24.90 -12.40 -14.52
N HIS A 320 -25.60 -12.92 -15.53
CA HIS A 320 -25.03 -13.78 -16.57
C HIS A 320 -23.80 -13.18 -17.29
N LEU A 321 -23.71 -11.86 -17.42
CA LEU A 321 -22.53 -11.21 -18.00
C LEU A 321 -21.26 -11.48 -17.16
N PHE A 322 -21.41 -11.55 -15.84
CA PHE A 322 -20.31 -11.83 -14.92
C PHE A 322 -19.99 -13.33 -14.81
N GLU A 323 -20.93 -14.22 -15.20
CA GLU A 323 -20.65 -15.65 -15.43
C GLU A 323 -19.79 -15.82 -16.67
N ILE A 324 -20.16 -15.19 -17.81
CA ILE A 324 -19.40 -15.24 -19.06
C ILE A 324 -17.97 -14.77 -18.83
N SER A 325 -17.79 -13.63 -18.17
CA SER A 325 -16.46 -13.05 -17.92
C SER A 325 -15.60 -13.81 -16.92
N GLY A 326 -16.19 -14.72 -16.12
CA GLY A 326 -15.50 -15.46 -15.07
C GLY A 326 -15.42 -14.72 -13.73
N HIS A 327 -15.96 -13.51 -13.63
CA HIS A 327 -15.92 -12.75 -12.36
C HIS A 327 -16.76 -13.43 -11.27
N LEU A 328 -17.93 -13.95 -11.61
CA LEU A 328 -18.79 -14.57 -10.60
C LEU A 328 -18.16 -15.84 -9.98
N PRO A 329 -17.58 -16.79 -10.75
CA PRO A 329 -16.90 -17.95 -10.16
C PRO A 329 -15.65 -17.62 -9.34
N HIS A 330 -14.91 -16.55 -9.68
CA HIS A 330 -13.58 -16.28 -9.10
C HIS A 330 -13.51 -15.04 -8.22
N TYR A 331 -14.55 -14.20 -8.21
CA TYR A 331 -14.55 -12.91 -7.50
C TYR A 331 -15.90 -12.61 -6.81
N ALA A 332 -16.76 -13.62 -6.59
CA ALA A 332 -18.11 -13.45 -6.03
C ALA A 332 -18.10 -12.70 -4.68
N ASP A 333 -17.14 -13.01 -3.80
CA ASP A 333 -17.01 -12.39 -2.47
C ASP A 333 -16.72 -10.88 -2.52
N GLY A 334 -16.17 -10.40 -3.62
CA GLY A 334 -15.91 -8.98 -3.86
C GLY A 334 -17.06 -8.25 -4.56
N MET A 335 -18.15 -8.93 -4.88
CA MET A 335 -19.31 -8.35 -5.56
C MET A 335 -20.47 -8.13 -4.59
N PHE A 336 -21.19 -7.01 -4.74
CA PHE A 336 -22.43 -6.80 -4.02
C PHE A 336 -23.45 -7.90 -4.35
N PRO A 337 -24.35 -8.26 -3.38
CA PRO A 337 -25.41 -9.22 -3.61
C PRO A 337 -26.26 -8.87 -4.85
N PRO A 338 -26.86 -9.87 -5.52
CA PRO A 338 -27.71 -9.59 -6.67
C PRO A 338 -28.97 -8.80 -6.28
N ILE A 339 -29.40 -7.96 -7.20
CA ILE A 339 -30.68 -7.25 -7.14
C ILE A 339 -31.65 -8.03 -8.01
N GLN A 340 -32.75 -8.49 -7.44
CA GLN A 340 -33.81 -9.15 -8.20
C GLN A 340 -34.69 -8.11 -8.90
N PHE A 341 -34.79 -8.24 -10.22
CA PHE A 341 -35.62 -7.38 -11.05
C PHE A 341 -36.17 -8.19 -12.25
N ASP A 342 -37.48 -8.12 -12.50
CA ASP A 342 -38.16 -8.85 -13.58
C ASP A 342 -37.78 -10.35 -13.65
N GLU A 343 -37.83 -11.04 -12.52
CA GLU A 343 -37.46 -12.46 -12.37
C GLU A 343 -36.00 -12.80 -12.79
N GLN A 344 -35.14 -11.78 -12.91
CA GLN A 344 -33.73 -11.93 -13.24
C GLN A 344 -32.85 -11.28 -12.19
N ASN A 345 -31.64 -11.80 -12.05
CA ASN A 345 -30.64 -11.22 -11.18
C ASN A 345 -29.82 -10.17 -11.95
N TYR A 346 -29.73 -8.97 -11.37
CA TYR A 346 -28.81 -7.92 -11.78
C TYR A 346 -27.76 -7.71 -10.69
N ARG A 347 -26.59 -7.24 -11.09
CA ARG A 347 -25.50 -6.89 -10.18
C ARG A 347 -24.95 -5.51 -10.48
N LEU A 348 -24.47 -4.83 -9.45
CA LEU A 348 -23.57 -3.70 -9.59
C LEU A 348 -22.24 -4.20 -10.18
N LYS A 349 -21.70 -3.50 -11.15
CA LYS A 349 -20.42 -3.89 -11.76
C LYS A 349 -19.26 -3.71 -10.79
N ALA A 350 -18.46 -4.75 -10.59
CA ALA A 350 -17.21 -4.70 -9.84
C ALA A 350 -16.01 -4.33 -10.73
N MET A 351 -16.18 -4.47 -12.05
CA MET A 351 -15.18 -4.17 -13.10
C MET A 351 -15.88 -3.75 -14.39
N ASN A 352 -15.17 -2.99 -15.26
CA ASN A 352 -15.72 -2.48 -16.53
C ASN A 352 -15.45 -3.41 -17.72
N CYS A 353 -14.46 -4.29 -17.62
CA CYS A 353 -14.02 -5.16 -18.73
C CYS A 353 -15.12 -5.97 -19.43
N PRO A 354 -16.14 -6.54 -18.77
CA PRO A 354 -17.17 -7.30 -19.48
C PRO A 354 -17.96 -6.44 -20.47
N MET A 355 -18.21 -5.17 -20.11
CA MET A 355 -18.94 -4.22 -20.96
C MET A 355 -18.09 -3.76 -22.16
N HIS A 356 -16.79 -3.54 -21.99
CA HIS A 356 -15.87 -3.23 -23.08
C HIS A 356 -15.77 -4.38 -24.08
N ASN A 357 -15.79 -5.63 -23.60
CA ASN A 357 -15.87 -6.81 -24.47
C ASN A 357 -17.15 -6.82 -25.33
N LEU A 358 -18.29 -6.38 -24.77
CA LEU A 358 -19.53 -6.23 -25.55
C LEU A 358 -19.40 -5.13 -26.63
N ILE A 359 -18.69 -4.03 -26.33
CA ILE A 359 -18.42 -2.99 -27.33
C ILE A 359 -17.55 -3.53 -28.46
N PHE A 360 -16.48 -4.26 -28.14
CA PHE A 360 -15.65 -4.91 -29.17
C PHE A 360 -16.51 -5.85 -30.05
N LYS A 361 -17.33 -6.69 -29.40
CA LYS A 361 -18.18 -7.70 -30.05
C LYS A 361 -19.36 -7.13 -30.84
N SER A 362 -19.72 -5.88 -30.63
CA SER A 362 -20.94 -5.26 -31.20
C SER A 362 -21.01 -5.26 -32.74
N ARG A 363 -19.86 -5.40 -33.40
CA ARG A 363 -19.74 -5.52 -34.88
C ARG A 363 -18.51 -6.32 -35.27
N GLY A 364 -18.43 -6.74 -36.53
CA GLY A 364 -17.21 -7.34 -37.10
C GLY A 364 -16.03 -6.37 -37.02
N ARG A 365 -14.87 -6.89 -36.67
CA ARG A 365 -13.61 -6.11 -36.57
C ARG A 365 -12.60 -6.56 -37.62
N SER A 366 -11.79 -5.63 -38.09
CA SER A 366 -10.67 -5.90 -38.99
C SER A 366 -9.35 -5.67 -38.26
N TYR A 367 -8.30 -6.38 -38.63
CA TYR A 367 -6.94 -6.14 -38.14
C TYR A 367 -6.48 -4.69 -38.33
N ARG A 368 -7.05 -3.96 -39.30
CA ARG A 368 -6.73 -2.54 -39.53
C ARG A 368 -7.28 -1.60 -38.48
N GLU A 369 -8.23 -2.06 -37.67
CA GLU A 369 -8.81 -1.31 -36.55
C GLU A 369 -8.04 -1.57 -35.24
N LEU A 370 -7.05 -2.47 -35.27
CA LEU A 370 -6.23 -2.81 -34.12
C LEU A 370 -4.89 -2.07 -34.18
N PRO A 371 -4.36 -1.60 -33.03
CA PRO A 371 -4.93 -1.74 -31.69
C PRO A 371 -6.14 -0.83 -31.46
N LEU A 372 -7.22 -1.38 -30.91
CA LEU A 372 -8.39 -0.63 -30.45
C LEU A 372 -8.24 -0.34 -28.96
N ARG A 373 -8.18 0.94 -28.58
CA ARG A 373 -7.96 1.41 -27.21
C ARG A 373 -9.22 2.07 -26.68
N LEU A 374 -10.00 1.34 -25.88
CA LEU A 374 -11.21 1.84 -25.22
C LEU A 374 -10.87 2.42 -23.85
N PHE A 375 -11.49 3.55 -23.50
CA PHE A 375 -11.26 4.23 -22.23
C PHE A 375 -12.56 4.79 -21.65
N GLU A 376 -12.76 4.66 -20.33
CA GLU A 376 -13.79 5.37 -19.59
C GLU A 376 -13.33 5.74 -18.18
N PHE A 377 -13.92 6.80 -17.61
CA PHE A 377 -14.00 6.93 -16.15
C PHE A 377 -15.19 6.11 -15.67
N GLY A 378 -14.92 4.84 -15.38
CA GLY A 378 -15.93 3.84 -15.05
C GLY A 378 -16.06 3.66 -13.55
N THR A 379 -17.24 4.04 -12.99
CA THR A 379 -17.52 3.79 -11.58
C THR A 379 -17.86 2.32 -11.36
N VAL A 380 -17.17 1.70 -10.40
CA VAL A 380 -17.33 0.31 -10.01
C VAL A 380 -17.65 0.20 -8.51
N TYR A 381 -18.21 -0.94 -8.12
CA TYR A 381 -18.68 -1.19 -6.76
C TYR A 381 -18.13 -2.53 -6.26
N ARG A 382 -17.41 -2.50 -5.14
CA ARG A 382 -16.82 -3.68 -4.53
C ARG A 382 -17.29 -3.87 -3.10
N TYR A 383 -17.64 -5.11 -2.76
CA TYR A 383 -18.11 -5.48 -1.43
C TYR A 383 -16.93 -5.59 -0.47
N GLU A 384 -16.36 -4.44 -0.12
CA GLU A 384 -15.29 -4.36 0.88
C GLU A 384 -15.86 -4.55 2.28
N LYS A 385 -15.23 -5.39 3.11
CA LYS A 385 -15.60 -5.57 4.51
C LYS A 385 -15.39 -4.26 5.29
N SER A 386 -16.24 -3.98 6.29
CA SER A 386 -16.17 -2.72 7.04
C SER A 386 -14.81 -2.45 7.69
N GLY A 387 -14.12 -3.49 8.18
CA GLY A 387 -12.81 -3.37 8.83
C GLY A 387 -11.64 -3.01 7.92
N VAL A 388 -11.81 -3.08 6.59
CA VAL A 388 -10.73 -2.78 5.63
C VAL A 388 -10.96 -1.47 4.88
N VAL A 389 -12.13 -0.84 5.01
CA VAL A 389 -12.44 0.46 4.39
C VAL A 389 -11.58 1.55 5.03
N HIS A 390 -10.93 2.38 4.19
CA HIS A 390 -10.05 3.44 4.67
C HIS A 390 -10.10 4.69 3.80
N GLY A 391 -10.94 5.65 4.18
CA GLY A 391 -11.08 6.93 3.49
C GLY A 391 -11.27 6.78 1.98
N LEU A 392 -10.53 7.56 1.21
CA LEU A 392 -10.49 7.48 -0.26
C LEU A 392 -9.62 6.35 -0.80
N THR A 393 -8.69 5.83 0.00
CA THR A 393 -7.69 4.85 -0.48
C THR A 393 -8.25 3.44 -0.61
N ARG A 394 -9.33 3.12 0.13
CA ARG A 394 -10.05 1.85 0.02
C ARG A 394 -11.54 2.06 0.23
N SER A 395 -12.27 2.17 -0.86
CA SER A 395 -13.68 2.54 -0.94
C SER A 395 -14.54 1.40 -1.48
N ARG A 396 -15.85 1.44 -1.24
CA ARG A 396 -16.85 0.49 -1.78
C ARG A 396 -17.38 0.91 -3.14
N GLY A 397 -17.44 2.22 -3.42
CA GLY A 397 -17.77 2.80 -4.71
C GLY A 397 -16.66 3.76 -5.12
N PHE A 398 -16.09 3.57 -6.30
CA PHE A 398 -14.99 4.38 -6.79
C PHE A 398 -14.93 4.37 -8.33
N THR A 399 -14.29 5.39 -8.88
CA THR A 399 -14.20 5.59 -10.33
C THR A 399 -12.79 5.25 -10.81
N GLN A 400 -12.68 4.28 -11.72
CA GLN A 400 -11.43 3.94 -12.37
C GLN A 400 -11.28 4.74 -13.67
N ASP A 401 -10.06 5.17 -13.96
CA ASP A 401 -9.66 5.58 -15.31
C ASP A 401 -9.27 4.32 -16.10
N ASP A 402 -10.27 3.57 -16.47
CA ASP A 402 -10.16 2.21 -16.94
C ASP A 402 -10.02 2.13 -18.46
N SER A 403 -9.13 1.29 -18.91
CA SER A 403 -8.79 1.13 -20.31
C SER A 403 -8.62 -0.32 -20.68
N HIS A 404 -9.22 -0.71 -21.80
CA HIS A 404 -9.04 -2.03 -22.38
C HIS A 404 -8.58 -1.89 -23.82
N ILE A 405 -7.42 -2.49 -24.11
CA ILE A 405 -6.78 -2.42 -25.41
C ILE A 405 -6.85 -3.79 -26.04
N TYR A 406 -7.39 -3.85 -27.25
CA TYR A 406 -7.47 -5.05 -28.05
C TYR A 406 -6.44 -4.95 -29.18
N CYS A 407 -5.51 -5.89 -29.24
CA CYS A 407 -4.44 -5.89 -30.22
C CYS A 407 -4.17 -7.31 -30.76
N THR A 408 -3.36 -7.40 -31.82
CA THR A 408 -2.85 -8.70 -32.26
C THR A 408 -1.69 -9.15 -31.33
N LYS A 409 -1.31 -10.43 -31.41
CA LYS A 409 -0.15 -10.94 -30.64
C LYS A 409 1.13 -10.20 -31.01
N GLU A 410 1.31 -9.87 -32.28
CA GLU A 410 2.48 -9.15 -32.80
C GLU A 410 2.54 -7.71 -32.32
N GLN A 411 1.37 -7.08 -32.08
CA GLN A 411 1.29 -5.70 -31.56
C GLN A 411 1.51 -5.62 -30.05
N MET A 412 1.24 -6.71 -29.31
CA MET A 412 1.25 -6.73 -27.85
C MET A 412 2.54 -6.17 -27.20
N PRO A 413 3.76 -6.55 -27.60
CA PRO A 413 4.99 -6.02 -27.00
C PRO A 413 5.11 -4.49 -27.15
N GLN A 414 4.77 -3.95 -28.34
CA GLN A 414 4.80 -2.52 -28.58
C GLN A 414 3.73 -1.78 -27.79
N GLU A 415 2.53 -2.34 -27.68
CA GLU A 415 1.44 -1.74 -26.90
C GLU A 415 1.81 -1.70 -25.41
N LEU A 416 2.39 -2.76 -24.84
CA LEU A 416 2.83 -2.79 -23.43
C LEU A 416 3.92 -1.74 -23.15
N ASP A 417 4.89 -1.59 -24.04
CA ASP A 417 5.95 -0.58 -23.92
C ASP A 417 5.40 0.85 -23.94
N THR A 418 4.55 1.14 -24.95
CA THR A 418 3.87 2.44 -25.07
C THR A 418 2.98 2.73 -23.86
N LEU A 419 2.27 1.72 -23.38
CA LEU A 419 1.34 1.82 -22.28
C LEU A 419 2.05 2.10 -20.94
N LEU A 420 3.15 1.39 -20.67
CA LEU A 420 3.93 1.61 -19.45
C LEU A 420 4.60 2.99 -19.44
N THR A 421 5.14 3.41 -20.57
CA THR A 421 5.69 4.78 -20.73
C THR A 421 4.61 5.84 -20.49
N PHE A 422 3.43 5.69 -21.09
CA PHE A 422 2.32 6.61 -20.90
C PHE A 422 1.89 6.73 -19.43
N VAL A 423 1.83 5.59 -18.72
CA VAL A 423 1.49 5.53 -17.29
C VAL A 423 2.51 6.31 -16.45
N LEU A 424 3.79 6.05 -16.66
CA LEU A 424 4.86 6.69 -15.88
C LEU A 424 4.91 8.21 -16.15
N ASP A 425 4.75 8.62 -17.40
CA ASP A 425 4.76 10.05 -17.76
C ASP A 425 3.57 10.80 -17.16
N LEU A 426 2.38 10.19 -17.18
CA LEU A 426 1.21 10.82 -16.58
C LEU A 426 1.35 10.94 -15.06
N LEU A 427 1.89 9.93 -14.37
CA LEU A 427 2.15 10.02 -12.92
C LEU A 427 3.20 11.10 -12.59
N ARG A 428 4.23 11.27 -13.43
CA ARG A 428 5.22 12.35 -13.29
C ARG A 428 4.58 13.74 -13.44
N ASP A 429 3.64 13.89 -14.36
CA ASP A 429 2.90 15.15 -14.55
C ASP A 429 2.14 15.57 -13.26
N TYR A 430 1.73 14.60 -12.45
CA TYR A 430 1.12 14.85 -11.13
C TYR A 430 2.13 14.99 -9.98
N GLY A 431 3.43 14.94 -10.26
CA GLY A 431 4.50 15.14 -9.29
C GLY A 431 5.04 13.89 -8.61
N LEU A 432 4.58 12.71 -8.99
CA LEU A 432 5.14 11.44 -8.51
C LEU A 432 6.30 11.05 -9.44
N THR A 433 7.52 10.98 -8.91
CA THR A 433 8.75 10.81 -9.73
C THR A 433 9.55 9.56 -9.39
N GLU A 434 9.32 8.95 -8.24
CA GLU A 434 10.02 7.74 -7.80
C GLU A 434 9.11 6.52 -7.95
N PHE A 435 9.55 5.54 -8.76
CA PHE A 435 8.77 4.36 -9.09
C PHE A 435 9.55 3.07 -8.86
N GLU A 436 8.79 2.02 -8.54
CA GLU A 436 9.21 0.64 -8.52
C GLU A 436 8.16 -0.18 -9.26
N LEU A 437 8.59 -1.14 -10.06
CA LEU A 437 7.70 -2.03 -10.80
C LEU A 437 7.64 -3.39 -10.10
N GLU A 438 6.43 -3.91 -9.96
CA GLU A 438 6.19 -5.23 -9.37
C GLU A 438 5.59 -6.13 -10.44
N LEU A 439 6.28 -7.23 -10.76
CA LEU A 439 5.82 -8.23 -11.72
C LEU A 439 5.16 -9.39 -10.97
N SER A 440 3.83 -9.39 -10.97
CA SER A 440 3.04 -10.45 -10.34
C SER A 440 2.79 -11.59 -11.33
N THR A 441 3.16 -12.79 -10.91
CA THR A 441 2.99 -14.03 -11.67
C THR A 441 2.06 -14.99 -10.94
N ARG A 442 1.69 -16.10 -11.57
CA ARG A 442 1.01 -17.20 -10.89
C ARG A 442 1.94 -17.97 -9.95
N ASP A 443 1.36 -18.66 -9.00
CA ASP A 443 1.97 -19.73 -8.21
C ASP A 443 1.34 -21.08 -8.58
N ASP A 444 1.63 -22.12 -7.81
CA ASP A 444 1.13 -23.48 -8.04
C ASP A 444 -0.32 -23.70 -7.54
N SER A 445 -1.05 -22.65 -7.15
CA SER A 445 -2.43 -22.76 -6.67
C SER A 445 -3.42 -22.88 -7.83
N ASP A 446 -4.56 -23.56 -7.57
CA ASP A 446 -5.64 -23.81 -8.55
C ASP A 446 -6.48 -22.54 -8.90
N LYS A 447 -6.13 -21.38 -8.37
CA LYS A 447 -6.90 -20.14 -8.61
C LYS A 447 -6.72 -19.55 -10.02
N PHE A 448 -5.65 -19.94 -10.73
CA PHE A 448 -5.29 -19.40 -12.02
C PHE A 448 -5.85 -20.20 -13.18
N ILE A 449 -6.32 -19.51 -14.22
CA ILE A 449 -6.86 -20.11 -15.45
C ILE A 449 -5.96 -19.79 -16.64
N GLY A 450 -6.10 -20.56 -17.74
CA GLY A 450 -5.30 -20.40 -18.96
C GLY A 450 -4.23 -21.49 -19.11
N THR A 451 -3.53 -21.47 -20.25
CA THR A 451 -2.47 -22.44 -20.55
C THR A 451 -1.11 -21.97 -20.05
N ASP A 452 -0.17 -22.91 -19.89
CA ASP A 452 1.21 -22.58 -19.49
C ASP A 452 1.89 -21.70 -20.54
N GLU A 453 1.60 -21.92 -21.81
CA GLU A 453 2.12 -21.15 -22.93
C GLU A 453 1.63 -19.71 -22.91
N ASP A 454 0.31 -19.48 -22.68
CA ASP A 454 -0.26 -18.14 -22.56
C ASP A 454 0.37 -17.37 -21.38
N TRP A 455 0.54 -18.04 -20.24
CA TRP A 455 1.19 -17.43 -19.06
C TRP A 455 2.66 -17.08 -19.32
N ALA A 456 3.42 -17.99 -19.95
CA ALA A 456 4.82 -17.75 -20.27
C ALA A 456 4.98 -16.57 -21.26
N GLU A 457 4.18 -16.55 -22.33
CA GLU A 457 4.18 -15.49 -23.34
C GLU A 457 3.84 -14.12 -22.72
N ALA A 458 2.76 -14.06 -21.93
CA ALA A 458 2.31 -12.83 -21.28
C ALA A 458 3.33 -12.31 -20.23
N THR A 459 3.88 -13.20 -19.41
CA THR A 459 4.87 -12.83 -18.39
C THR A 459 6.14 -12.29 -19.03
N GLU A 460 6.62 -12.93 -20.08
CA GLU A 460 7.82 -12.51 -20.80
C GLU A 460 7.63 -11.15 -21.48
N ALA A 461 6.46 -10.92 -22.09
CA ALA A 461 6.15 -9.63 -22.72
C ALA A 461 6.11 -8.48 -21.69
N LEU A 462 5.52 -8.71 -20.52
CA LEU A 462 5.50 -7.74 -19.41
C LEU A 462 6.92 -7.49 -18.86
N ARG A 463 7.70 -8.55 -18.66
CA ARG A 463 9.09 -8.44 -18.18
C ARG A 463 9.94 -7.57 -19.12
N GLN A 464 9.86 -7.81 -20.42
CA GLN A 464 10.59 -7.05 -21.44
C GLN A 464 10.17 -5.57 -21.46
N ALA A 465 8.87 -5.28 -21.33
CA ALA A 465 8.38 -3.90 -21.25
C ALA A 465 8.89 -3.19 -19.98
N ALA A 466 8.92 -3.88 -18.84
CA ALA A 466 9.41 -3.34 -17.59
C ALA A 466 10.91 -3.04 -17.61
N GLU A 467 11.73 -3.97 -18.14
CA GLU A 467 13.19 -3.82 -18.23
C GLU A 467 13.62 -2.60 -19.05
N LYS A 468 12.88 -2.25 -20.10
CA LYS A 468 13.15 -1.06 -20.92
C LYS A 468 13.02 0.26 -20.13
N GLN A 469 12.27 0.27 -19.04
CA GLN A 469 12.07 1.47 -18.23
C GLN A 469 13.27 1.78 -17.31
N ASN A 470 14.21 0.86 -17.15
CA ASN A 470 15.36 0.98 -16.23
C ASN A 470 14.96 1.31 -14.78
N LEU A 471 13.84 0.75 -14.33
CA LEU A 471 13.33 0.87 -12.96
C LEU A 471 13.55 -0.44 -12.20
N PRO A 472 13.62 -0.40 -10.85
CA PRO A 472 13.60 -1.61 -10.05
C PRO A 472 12.39 -2.49 -10.40
N LEU A 473 12.64 -3.79 -10.65
CA LEU A 473 11.60 -4.78 -10.94
C LEU A 473 11.60 -5.84 -9.84
N VAL A 474 10.52 -5.87 -9.07
CA VAL A 474 10.35 -6.79 -7.94
C VAL A 474 9.44 -7.94 -8.38
N PRO A 475 9.85 -9.20 -8.21
CA PRO A 475 8.98 -10.35 -8.46
C PRO A 475 7.92 -10.49 -7.34
N ASP A 476 6.68 -10.79 -7.75
CA ASP A 476 5.53 -11.06 -6.86
C ASP A 476 4.84 -12.36 -7.28
N PRO A 477 5.39 -13.53 -6.92
CA PRO A 477 4.78 -14.82 -7.22
C PRO A 477 3.46 -15.00 -6.44
N GLY A 478 2.41 -15.44 -7.16
CA GLY A 478 1.07 -15.61 -6.60
C GLY A 478 0.20 -14.35 -6.56
N GLY A 479 0.77 -13.16 -6.82
CA GLY A 479 0.06 -11.88 -6.81
C GLY A 479 -0.72 -11.55 -8.09
N ALA A 480 -0.63 -12.38 -9.14
CA ALA A 480 -1.31 -12.16 -10.40
C ALA A 480 -2.85 -12.21 -10.30
N ALA A 481 -3.53 -11.62 -11.29
CA ALA A 481 -4.96 -11.84 -11.48
C ALA A 481 -5.21 -13.31 -11.88
N TYR A 482 -6.42 -13.84 -11.60
CA TYR A 482 -6.75 -15.23 -11.92
C TYR A 482 -6.63 -15.54 -13.42
N TYR A 483 -6.72 -14.53 -14.29
CA TYR A 483 -6.72 -14.66 -15.74
C TYR A 483 -5.39 -14.30 -16.43
N GLY A 484 -4.42 -13.72 -15.73
CA GLY A 484 -3.15 -13.37 -16.34
C GLY A 484 -2.19 -12.60 -15.43
N PRO A 485 -0.90 -12.51 -15.84
CA PRO A 485 0.13 -11.76 -15.12
C PRO A 485 -0.09 -10.25 -15.22
N LYS A 486 0.52 -9.52 -14.29
CA LYS A 486 0.41 -8.05 -14.24
C LYS A 486 1.72 -7.38 -13.86
N ILE A 487 1.87 -6.12 -14.30
CA ILE A 487 2.79 -5.16 -13.69
C ILE A 487 1.97 -4.21 -12.82
N SER A 488 2.38 -4.05 -11.57
CA SER A 488 1.92 -2.97 -10.70
C SER A 488 2.99 -1.88 -10.64
N VAL A 489 2.58 -0.61 -10.80
CA VAL A 489 3.46 0.54 -10.62
C VAL A 489 3.28 1.05 -9.20
N GLN A 490 4.34 0.90 -8.40
CA GLN A 490 4.45 1.47 -7.07
C GLN A 490 5.06 2.87 -7.19
N ALA A 491 4.39 3.89 -6.63
CA ALA A 491 4.91 5.26 -6.60
C ALA A 491 5.18 5.68 -5.16
N LYS A 492 6.31 6.36 -4.92
CA LYS A 492 6.64 6.91 -3.59
C LYS A 492 6.10 8.32 -3.45
N ASP A 493 5.48 8.60 -2.31
CA ASP A 493 5.05 9.94 -1.95
C ASP A 493 6.20 10.77 -1.35
N ALA A 494 5.92 12.04 -1.02
CA ALA A 494 6.90 12.99 -0.51
C ALA A 494 7.61 12.57 0.79
N ILE A 495 7.09 11.58 1.52
CA ILE A 495 7.70 11.02 2.74
C ILE A 495 8.17 9.58 2.56
N GLY A 496 8.24 9.10 1.31
CA GLY A 496 8.78 7.78 0.96
C GLY A 496 7.82 6.60 1.13
N ARG A 497 6.50 6.82 1.39
CA ARG A 497 5.53 5.73 1.42
C ARG A 497 5.24 5.24 0.01
N SER A 498 5.28 3.93 -0.17
CA SER A 498 4.97 3.28 -1.44
C SER A 498 3.46 3.08 -1.60
N TRP A 499 2.92 3.47 -2.75
CA TRP A 499 1.52 3.35 -3.12
C TRP A 499 1.37 2.65 -4.46
N GLN A 500 0.65 1.56 -4.50
CA GLN A 500 0.27 0.95 -5.78
C GLN A 500 -0.69 1.88 -6.51
N MET A 501 -0.22 2.44 -7.63
CA MET A 501 -0.99 3.38 -8.45
C MET A 501 -1.60 2.67 -9.65
N SER A 502 -0.78 2.16 -10.54
CA SER A 502 -1.24 1.65 -11.82
C SER A 502 -1.09 0.15 -11.92
N THR A 503 -1.90 -0.46 -12.77
CA THR A 503 -1.83 -1.89 -13.08
C THR A 503 -1.96 -2.10 -14.59
N LEU A 504 -1.07 -2.89 -15.17
CA LEU A 504 -1.10 -3.37 -16.54
C LEU A 504 -1.21 -4.89 -16.50
N GLN A 505 -2.19 -5.47 -17.21
CA GLN A 505 -2.45 -6.91 -17.22
C GLN A 505 -2.64 -7.41 -18.63
N VAL A 506 -2.14 -8.60 -18.92
CA VAL A 506 -2.36 -9.30 -20.18
C VAL A 506 -3.41 -10.39 -19.98
N ASP A 507 -4.39 -10.45 -20.86
CA ASP A 507 -5.52 -11.39 -20.76
C ASP A 507 -5.79 -12.06 -22.11
N PHE A 508 -5.59 -13.37 -22.18
CA PHE A 508 -5.97 -14.22 -23.28
C PHE A 508 -7.34 -14.92 -23.04
N ASN A 509 -7.83 -14.89 -21.81
CA ASN A 509 -8.99 -15.67 -21.38
C ASN A 509 -10.32 -14.97 -21.68
N GLN A 510 -10.46 -13.69 -21.32
CA GLN A 510 -11.72 -12.98 -21.57
C GLN A 510 -12.05 -12.88 -23.07
N PRO A 511 -11.11 -12.57 -23.99
CA PRO A 511 -11.39 -12.65 -25.42
C PRO A 511 -11.96 -14.00 -25.87
N LYS A 512 -11.40 -15.09 -25.38
CA LYS A 512 -11.89 -16.46 -25.66
C LYS A 512 -13.28 -16.71 -25.10
N ARG A 513 -13.52 -16.33 -23.83
CA ARG A 513 -14.82 -16.53 -23.15
C ARG A 513 -15.95 -15.74 -23.81
N PHE A 514 -15.67 -14.54 -24.30
CA PHE A 514 -16.64 -13.71 -25.05
C PHE A 514 -16.73 -14.06 -26.53
N GLY A 515 -15.86 -14.94 -27.06
CA GLY A 515 -15.78 -15.28 -28.47
C GLY A 515 -15.46 -14.04 -29.30
N LEU A 516 -14.47 -13.24 -28.86
CA LEU A 516 -14.01 -12.06 -29.59
C LEU A 516 -13.13 -12.48 -30.76
N GLU A 517 -13.43 -11.95 -31.95
CA GLU A 517 -12.69 -12.25 -33.18
C GLU A 517 -12.50 -11.01 -34.03
N TYR A 518 -11.40 -10.97 -34.75
CA TYR A 518 -11.16 -10.02 -35.83
C TYR A 518 -10.77 -10.75 -37.12
N THR A 519 -11.00 -10.12 -38.27
CA THR A 519 -10.56 -10.64 -39.56
C THR A 519 -9.12 -10.20 -39.81
N ALA A 520 -8.20 -11.16 -39.91
CA ALA A 520 -6.79 -10.94 -40.21
C ALA A 520 -6.55 -10.56 -41.68
N ALA A 521 -5.31 -10.22 -42.04
CA ALA A 521 -4.95 -9.79 -43.40
C ALA A 521 -5.15 -10.89 -44.45
N ASP A 522 -5.04 -12.14 -44.07
CA ASP A 522 -5.28 -13.33 -44.90
C ASP A 522 -6.76 -13.73 -44.98
N GLY A 523 -7.65 -12.98 -44.31
CA GLY A 523 -9.09 -13.26 -44.26
C GLY A 523 -9.48 -14.27 -43.16
N SER A 524 -8.56 -14.84 -42.41
CA SER A 524 -8.83 -15.73 -41.29
C SER A 524 -9.46 -15.00 -40.10
N ARG A 525 -10.20 -15.74 -39.26
CA ARG A 525 -10.70 -15.26 -37.98
C ARG A 525 -9.68 -15.54 -36.89
N GLN A 526 -9.28 -14.50 -36.18
CA GLN A 526 -8.31 -14.63 -35.10
C GLN A 526 -8.83 -13.96 -33.83
N GLN A 527 -8.41 -14.47 -32.67
CA GLN A 527 -8.72 -13.91 -31.37
C GLN A 527 -7.75 -12.77 -31.02
N PRO A 528 -8.23 -11.60 -30.57
CA PRO A 528 -7.33 -10.54 -30.10
C PRO A 528 -6.74 -10.90 -28.72
N VAL A 529 -5.60 -10.27 -28.40
CA VAL A 529 -5.10 -10.14 -27.04
C VAL A 529 -5.78 -8.94 -26.40
N MET A 530 -6.15 -9.05 -25.13
CA MET A 530 -6.72 -7.96 -24.34
C MET A 530 -5.73 -7.50 -23.28
N LEU A 531 -5.48 -6.20 -23.23
CA LEU A 531 -4.67 -5.57 -22.19
C LEU A 531 -5.59 -4.75 -21.30
N HIS A 532 -5.52 -4.96 -19.99
CA HIS A 532 -6.21 -4.15 -19.00
C HIS A 532 -5.25 -3.11 -18.42
N ARG A 533 -5.72 -1.89 -18.26
CA ARG A 533 -4.94 -0.84 -17.62
C ARG A 533 -5.84 0.06 -16.78
N ALA A 534 -5.56 0.15 -15.49
CA ALA A 534 -6.02 1.23 -14.62
C ALA A 534 -4.79 2.07 -14.25
N LEU A 535 -4.77 3.36 -14.59
CA LEU A 535 -3.59 4.21 -14.38
C LEU A 535 -3.51 4.73 -12.96
N PHE A 536 -4.62 5.27 -12.44
CA PHE A 536 -4.70 5.80 -11.08
C PHE A 536 -5.15 4.76 -10.04
N GLY A 537 -5.48 3.56 -10.48
CA GLY A 537 -6.21 2.59 -9.68
C GLY A 537 -7.66 3.02 -9.45
N SER A 538 -7.88 4.17 -8.82
CA SER A 538 -9.12 4.94 -8.85
C SER A 538 -8.84 6.42 -8.64
N ILE A 539 -9.75 7.27 -9.13
CA ILE A 539 -9.66 8.72 -8.94
C ILE A 539 -9.66 9.07 -7.45
N GLU A 540 -10.50 8.41 -6.66
CA GLU A 540 -10.60 8.62 -5.22
C GLU A 540 -9.27 8.28 -4.52
N ARG A 541 -8.71 7.10 -4.79
CA ARG A 541 -7.42 6.68 -4.23
C ARG A 541 -6.30 7.63 -4.62
N PHE A 542 -6.20 7.97 -5.90
CA PHE A 542 -5.18 8.86 -6.40
C PHE A 542 -5.32 10.28 -5.83
N PHE A 543 -6.55 10.80 -5.71
CA PHE A 543 -6.82 12.05 -5.02
C PHE A 543 -6.30 12.03 -3.58
N GLY A 544 -6.61 10.97 -2.82
CA GLY A 544 -6.12 10.79 -1.46
C GLY A 544 -4.60 10.78 -1.38
N VAL A 545 -3.93 10.03 -2.27
CA VAL A 545 -2.46 9.96 -2.33
C VAL A 545 -1.84 11.30 -2.67
N LEU A 546 -2.38 12.04 -3.65
CA LEU A 546 -1.90 13.37 -4.00
C LEU A 546 -2.11 14.37 -2.87
N LEU A 547 -3.25 14.32 -2.17
CA LEU A 547 -3.54 15.16 -1.01
C LEU A 547 -2.49 14.95 0.09
N GLU A 548 -2.12 13.70 0.37
CA GLU A 548 -1.08 13.34 1.33
C GLU A 548 0.32 13.70 0.81
N HIS A 549 0.62 13.45 -0.46
CA HIS A 549 1.88 13.81 -1.10
C HIS A 549 2.18 15.29 -0.96
N TYR A 550 1.23 16.14 -1.29
CA TYR A 550 1.34 17.59 -1.23
C TYR A 550 1.01 18.18 0.15
N ALA A 551 0.63 17.36 1.14
CA ALA A 551 0.12 17.85 2.44
C ALA A 551 -0.95 18.96 2.29
N GLY A 552 -1.82 18.81 1.29
CA GLY A 552 -2.86 19.78 0.92
C GLY A 552 -2.39 20.98 0.12
N ALA A 553 -1.07 21.19 -0.03
CA ALA A 553 -0.51 22.32 -0.77
C ALA A 553 -0.34 21.96 -2.27
N PHE A 554 -1.44 21.71 -2.96
CA PHE A 554 -1.43 21.36 -4.37
C PHE A 554 -0.69 22.40 -5.24
N PRO A 555 -0.04 21.99 -6.34
CA PRO A 555 0.46 22.91 -7.35
C PRO A 555 -0.69 23.74 -7.93
N ALA A 556 -0.40 24.93 -8.42
CA ALA A 556 -1.43 25.89 -8.85
C ALA A 556 -2.42 25.33 -9.88
N TRP A 557 -1.96 24.46 -10.79
CA TRP A 557 -2.83 23.87 -11.80
C TRP A 557 -3.90 22.93 -11.22
N LEU A 558 -3.63 22.26 -10.09
CA LEU A 558 -4.56 21.38 -9.36
C LEU A 558 -5.36 22.12 -8.28
N ALA A 559 -4.85 23.25 -7.77
CA ALA A 559 -5.47 23.97 -6.67
C ALA A 559 -6.91 24.38 -6.99
N PRO A 560 -7.90 24.17 -6.10
CA PRO A 560 -9.29 24.55 -6.35
C PRO A 560 -9.46 26.06 -6.50
N VAL A 561 -8.70 26.83 -5.74
CA VAL A 561 -8.52 28.28 -5.86
C VAL A 561 -7.05 28.53 -6.16
N GLN A 562 -6.75 29.11 -7.32
CA GLN A 562 -5.36 29.34 -7.75
C GLN A 562 -4.82 30.65 -7.19
N ALA A 563 -5.67 31.67 -7.11
CA ALA A 563 -5.32 32.95 -6.51
C ALA A 563 -6.50 33.53 -5.74
N VAL A 564 -6.20 34.28 -4.68
CA VAL A 564 -7.21 35.00 -3.91
C VAL A 564 -6.83 36.46 -3.77
N GLY A 565 -7.73 37.36 -4.16
CA GLY A 565 -7.60 38.80 -3.95
C GLY A 565 -7.81 39.15 -2.48
N ILE A 566 -6.85 39.85 -1.87
CA ILE A 566 -6.89 40.33 -0.48
C ILE A 566 -6.86 41.85 -0.48
N PRO A 567 -8.01 42.53 -0.34
CA PRO A 567 -8.07 43.99 -0.23
C PRO A 567 -7.52 44.45 1.11
N ILE A 568 -6.70 45.50 1.10
CA ILE A 568 -6.22 46.17 2.33
C ILE A 568 -7.36 46.88 3.05
N GLY A 569 -8.31 47.42 2.30
CA GLY A 569 -9.55 48.02 2.80
C GLY A 569 -10.70 47.79 1.79
N ASP A 570 -11.94 48.04 2.22
CA ASP A 570 -13.14 47.79 1.41
C ASP A 570 -13.16 48.55 0.08
N ALA A 571 -12.52 49.73 0.01
CA ALA A 571 -12.39 50.51 -1.22
C ALA A 571 -11.62 49.78 -2.34
N HIS A 572 -10.79 48.77 -2.00
CA HIS A 572 -9.99 48.02 -2.96
C HIS A 572 -10.70 46.75 -3.47
N ILE A 573 -11.86 46.37 -2.91
CA ILE A 573 -12.65 45.21 -3.36
C ILE A 573 -13.00 45.32 -4.85
N PRO A 574 -13.56 46.41 -5.37
CA PRO A 574 -13.91 46.51 -6.78
C PRO A 574 -12.70 46.36 -7.72
N TYR A 575 -11.54 46.84 -7.32
CA TYR A 575 -10.31 46.71 -8.07
C TYR A 575 -9.85 45.26 -8.19
N LEU A 576 -9.87 44.53 -7.08
CA LEU A 576 -9.51 43.10 -7.06
C LEU A 576 -10.58 42.23 -7.72
N GLU A 577 -11.86 42.62 -7.69
CA GLU A 577 -12.91 41.92 -8.45
C GLU A 577 -12.69 42.08 -9.96
N ALA A 578 -12.30 43.27 -10.43
CA ALA A 578 -11.93 43.48 -11.81
C ALA A 578 -10.69 42.65 -12.23
N PHE A 579 -9.69 42.53 -11.36
CA PHE A 579 -8.57 41.63 -11.55
C PHE A 579 -9.04 40.19 -11.69
N ALA A 580 -9.87 39.73 -10.74
CA ALA A 580 -10.37 38.35 -10.72
C ALA A 580 -11.24 38.04 -11.96
N GLU A 581 -12.09 38.96 -12.38
CA GLU A 581 -12.89 38.81 -13.61
C GLU A 581 -12.01 38.64 -14.86
N LYS A 582 -10.98 39.48 -14.98
CA LYS A 582 -10.03 39.40 -16.08
C LYS A 582 -9.22 38.08 -16.09
N ALA A 583 -8.84 37.61 -14.93
CA ALA A 583 -8.15 36.32 -14.74
C ALA A 583 -9.08 35.13 -15.06
N ARG A 584 -10.34 35.17 -14.59
CA ARG A 584 -11.36 34.14 -14.89
C ARG A 584 -11.65 34.05 -16.38
N ALA A 585 -11.64 35.17 -17.10
CA ALA A 585 -11.79 35.19 -18.57
C ALA A 585 -10.66 34.43 -19.30
N GLN A 586 -9.50 34.24 -18.65
CA GLN A 586 -8.39 33.43 -19.15
C GLN A 586 -8.42 31.99 -18.61
N GLY A 587 -9.51 31.56 -17.93
CA GLY A 587 -9.67 30.22 -17.42
C GLY A 587 -9.04 29.97 -16.04
N LEU A 588 -8.56 31.02 -15.36
CA LEU A 588 -8.00 30.90 -14.01
C LEU A 588 -9.10 30.87 -12.94
N ARG A 589 -8.87 30.16 -11.86
CA ARG A 589 -9.76 30.06 -10.70
C ARG A 589 -9.33 31.07 -9.64
N VAL A 590 -9.93 32.25 -9.68
CA VAL A 590 -9.59 33.38 -8.82
C VAL A 590 -10.82 33.82 -8.01
N GLU A 591 -10.63 34.01 -6.72
CA GLU A 591 -11.64 34.52 -5.78
C GLU A 591 -11.16 35.84 -5.17
N VAL A 592 -12.07 36.58 -4.54
CA VAL A 592 -11.74 37.78 -3.73
C VAL A 592 -12.30 37.61 -2.33
N ASP A 593 -11.47 37.79 -1.32
CA ASP A 593 -11.90 37.77 0.08
C ASP A 593 -12.50 39.13 0.48
N ALA A 594 -13.78 39.31 0.16
CA ALA A 594 -14.55 40.50 0.50
C ALA A 594 -15.11 40.49 1.94
N SER A 595 -14.65 39.58 2.81
CA SER A 595 -15.06 39.54 4.22
C SER A 595 -14.66 40.82 4.97
N SER A 596 -15.31 41.09 6.09
CA SER A 596 -14.98 42.22 6.98
C SER A 596 -13.73 42.00 7.85
N ASP A 597 -13.03 40.87 7.65
CA ASP A 597 -11.82 40.54 8.40
C ASP A 597 -10.67 41.48 8.05
N ARG A 598 -9.78 41.74 9.02
CA ARG A 598 -8.54 42.50 8.79
C ARG A 598 -7.62 41.72 7.84
N MET A 599 -6.82 42.44 7.03
CA MET A 599 -5.90 41.87 6.04
C MET A 599 -5.07 40.68 6.57
N GLN A 600 -4.44 40.84 7.77
CA GLN A 600 -3.63 39.75 8.35
C GLN A 600 -4.43 38.49 8.65
N LYS A 601 -5.71 38.64 9.03
CA LYS A 601 -6.59 37.48 9.26
C LYS A 601 -6.96 36.83 7.93
N LYS A 602 -7.24 37.61 6.90
CA LYS A 602 -7.47 37.12 5.53
C LYS A 602 -6.25 36.33 5.03
N ILE A 603 -5.05 36.90 5.13
CA ILE A 603 -3.79 36.22 4.77
C ILE A 603 -3.66 34.89 5.52
N ARG A 604 -3.84 34.90 6.86
CA ARG A 604 -3.75 33.68 7.67
C ARG A 604 -4.77 32.60 7.23
N ASN A 605 -5.98 33.02 6.89
CA ASN A 605 -7.02 32.11 6.42
C ASN A 605 -6.62 31.46 5.08
N GLN A 606 -6.09 32.24 4.15
CA GLN A 606 -5.67 31.74 2.83
C GLN A 606 -4.39 30.89 2.91
N GLN A 607 -3.49 31.19 3.83
CA GLN A 607 -2.35 30.31 4.13
C GLN A 607 -2.80 28.94 4.66
N LYS A 608 -3.79 28.92 5.57
CA LYS A 608 -4.38 27.66 6.05
C LYS A 608 -5.10 26.89 4.94
N ALA A 609 -5.78 27.61 4.05
CA ALA A 609 -6.42 27.04 2.87
C ALA A 609 -5.43 26.60 1.78
N LYS A 610 -4.12 26.81 1.99
CA LYS A 610 -3.04 26.42 1.07
C LYS A 610 -3.17 27.05 -0.33
N VAL A 611 -3.76 28.25 -0.43
CA VAL A 611 -3.90 28.95 -1.73
C VAL A 611 -2.52 29.33 -2.29
N PRO A 612 -2.22 29.02 -3.57
CA PRO A 612 -0.90 29.31 -4.17
C PRO A 612 -0.54 30.79 -4.19
N PHE A 613 -1.44 31.65 -4.66
CA PHE A 613 -1.21 33.09 -4.81
C PHE A 613 -2.19 33.90 -3.97
N MET A 614 -1.70 34.78 -3.13
CA MET A 614 -2.47 35.83 -2.49
C MET A 614 -2.16 37.15 -3.22
N VAL A 615 -3.18 37.75 -3.84
CA VAL A 615 -3.07 38.97 -4.63
C VAL A 615 -3.55 40.14 -3.77
N ILE A 616 -2.61 40.93 -3.28
CA ILE A 616 -2.88 42.02 -2.36
C ILE A 616 -2.93 43.34 -3.15
N ALA A 617 -3.88 44.22 -2.83
CA ALA A 617 -3.93 45.56 -3.38
C ALA A 617 -4.36 46.58 -2.31
N GLY A 618 -3.69 47.74 -2.36
CA GLY A 618 -3.97 48.94 -1.61
C GLY A 618 -4.06 50.18 -2.52
N ASP A 619 -4.07 51.37 -1.91
CA ASP A 619 -4.16 52.64 -2.66
C ASP A 619 -3.02 52.81 -3.67
N GLU A 620 -1.79 52.46 -3.28
CA GLU A 620 -0.61 52.55 -4.15
C GLU A 620 -0.72 51.61 -5.35
N ASP A 621 -1.11 50.36 -5.14
CA ASP A 621 -1.30 49.37 -6.20
C ASP A 621 -2.41 49.80 -7.17
N MET A 622 -3.55 50.25 -6.63
CA MET A 622 -4.67 50.71 -7.41
C MET A 622 -4.32 51.93 -8.29
N ASN A 623 -3.57 52.88 -7.70
CA ASN A 623 -3.15 54.09 -8.46
C ASN A 623 -2.09 53.76 -9.53
N ALA A 624 -1.27 52.75 -9.32
CA ALA A 624 -0.23 52.32 -10.24
C ALA A 624 -0.75 51.31 -11.30
N GLY A 625 -1.99 50.80 -11.17
CA GLY A 625 -2.50 49.70 -12.00
C GLY A 625 -1.76 48.37 -11.77
N SER A 626 -1.31 48.14 -10.55
CA SER A 626 -0.51 46.96 -10.15
C SER A 626 -1.17 46.19 -9.02
N VAL A 627 -0.59 45.06 -8.68
CA VAL A 627 -0.92 44.21 -7.50
C VAL A 627 0.37 43.71 -6.87
N SER A 628 0.27 43.25 -5.63
CA SER A 628 1.37 42.61 -4.93
C SER A 628 1.07 41.14 -4.67
N PHE A 629 2.00 40.24 -4.97
CA PHE A 629 1.87 38.84 -4.64
C PHE A 629 2.44 38.52 -3.27
N ARG A 630 1.74 37.67 -2.54
CA ARG A 630 2.27 36.93 -1.41
C ARG A 630 2.10 35.44 -1.71
N TYR A 631 3.20 34.73 -1.68
CA TYR A 631 3.24 33.32 -1.95
C TYR A 631 2.97 32.48 -0.69
N ARG A 632 2.76 31.18 -0.89
CA ARG A 632 2.47 30.21 0.15
C ARG A 632 3.57 30.11 1.21
N ASP A 633 4.83 30.24 0.81
CA ASP A 633 6.03 30.25 1.68
C ASP A 633 6.20 31.57 2.47
N GLY A 634 5.36 32.57 2.19
CA GLY A 634 5.41 33.88 2.79
C GLY A 634 6.26 34.91 2.07
N SER A 635 6.98 34.53 1.01
CA SER A 635 7.70 35.46 0.13
C SER A 635 6.74 36.41 -0.57
N GLN A 636 7.23 37.57 -1.00
CA GLN A 636 6.43 38.65 -1.57
C GLN A 636 7.09 39.22 -2.82
N GLU A 637 6.25 39.68 -3.74
CA GLU A 637 6.66 40.43 -4.93
C GLU A 637 5.66 41.58 -5.14
N ASN A 638 6.14 42.81 -5.09
CA ASN A 638 5.28 43.98 -5.05
C ASN A 638 5.27 44.75 -6.39
N GLY A 639 4.17 45.47 -6.65
CA GLY A 639 4.07 46.39 -7.76
C GLY A 639 4.04 45.73 -9.16
N ILE A 640 3.46 44.54 -9.28
CA ILE A 640 3.35 43.78 -10.54
C ILE A 640 2.17 44.39 -11.33
N PRO A 641 2.36 44.82 -12.58
CA PRO A 641 1.25 45.25 -13.42
C PRO A 641 0.17 44.16 -13.55
N VAL A 642 -1.11 44.53 -13.52
CA VAL A 642 -2.25 43.60 -13.51
C VAL A 642 -2.13 42.51 -14.57
N ASP A 643 -1.82 42.90 -15.83
CA ASP A 643 -1.73 41.94 -16.94
C ASP A 643 -0.55 40.97 -16.79
N GLU A 644 0.58 41.47 -16.29
CA GLU A 644 1.76 40.67 -16.02
C GLU A 644 1.51 39.69 -14.86
N ALA A 645 0.80 40.13 -13.83
CA ALA A 645 0.42 39.27 -12.71
C ALA A 645 -0.48 38.11 -13.16
N ILE A 646 -1.47 38.38 -14.01
CA ILE A 646 -2.35 37.34 -14.58
C ILE A 646 -1.55 36.37 -15.46
N ALA A 647 -0.69 36.92 -16.35
CA ALA A 647 0.16 36.10 -17.21
C ALA A 647 1.12 35.20 -16.40
N LYS A 648 1.65 35.71 -15.27
CA LYS A 648 2.52 34.93 -14.38
C LYS A 648 1.80 33.78 -13.73
N ILE A 649 0.57 33.98 -13.23
CA ILE A 649 -0.25 32.89 -12.70
C ILE A 649 -0.56 31.86 -13.81
N ALA A 650 -0.98 32.33 -14.99
CA ALA A 650 -1.29 31.47 -16.13
C ALA A 650 -0.09 30.60 -16.54
N LYS A 651 1.10 31.17 -16.60
CA LYS A 651 2.34 30.46 -16.90
C LYS A 651 2.65 29.37 -15.88
N VAL A 652 2.55 29.65 -14.59
CA VAL A 652 2.77 28.66 -13.52
C VAL A 652 1.77 27.51 -13.61
N VAL A 653 0.51 27.82 -13.95
CA VAL A 653 -0.53 26.81 -14.16
C VAL A 653 -0.24 25.94 -15.39
N GLU A 654 0.18 26.55 -16.50
CA GLU A 654 0.53 25.84 -17.74
C GLU A 654 1.75 24.94 -17.57
N GLU A 655 2.78 25.44 -16.91
CA GLU A 655 4.02 24.71 -16.63
C GLU A 655 3.86 23.68 -15.50
N ARG A 656 2.73 23.65 -14.82
CA ARG A 656 2.44 22.79 -13.64
C ARG A 656 3.46 22.95 -12.50
N ALA A 657 4.07 24.13 -12.41
CA ALA A 657 5.11 24.41 -11.45
C ALA A 657 4.56 24.50 -10.00
N GLN A 658 5.41 24.16 -9.04
CA GLN A 658 5.16 24.41 -7.63
C GLN A 658 5.38 25.90 -7.30
N VAL A 659 4.59 26.42 -6.31
CA VAL A 659 4.65 27.81 -5.82
C VAL A 659 4.68 27.81 -4.31
#